data_910ec7b107846fd556a19bd6ffe0f615
#
_entry.id   910ec7b107846fd556a19bd6ffe0f615
#
_cell.length_a   1.000
_cell.length_b   1.000
_cell.length_c   1.000
_cell.angle_alpha   90.00
_cell.angle_beta   90.00
_cell.angle_gamma   90.00
#
_symmetry.space_group_name_H-M   'P 1'
#
loop_
_entity.id
_entity.type
_entity.pdbx_description
1 polymer ?
#
loop_
_entity_poly.entity_id
_entity_poly.type
_entity_poly.pdbx_seq_one_letter_code
_entity_poly.pdbx_strand_id
1 'polypeptide(L)'
;MTARHAGRQQNAWILMVGLAALVVTLVATQAQAPPKAGADFRVKAYETHLAMTRASPYKDQSWSFLGPTNVAGRIADVAVADYPAFRRLYAGSCCGGLWQSDDLGETWKPVFEHEASSAIGDVTVAPSNPDIVWVGTGETNIYRSSYAGAGVYKSTDGAKTWTHMGLADTQTIGRIVVHPTDPNVVYVAASGHEWTENEMRGVFKTTDGGKSWKKVLYENPQTGAVDLVMDPRDSNTLYAAMWQRERRKWADPRTESGFTHSGVWKSTDAGNTWKRLEGGLPPGNDLGRIGLDIAQSNPNVVYAFVDNYARGDKAPENTRNPYGVLIDYYPVGNEIYRSNDKGATWTKMSGQDDQQKLFMRNLSSSYGWVFGNTRVDPRDENTIYVLALGVSVSHDAGKTFEGMGRRGAPPPTPTPTVPAVAGQTTTAGASQAGPGVNRPVATTSPGGDNHAMWLDPKDPNFMLSGNDSGFRVSKDGGATWTRAAIPSSTFFDMAFDMDTPFRVYGSVQDHGSYRAVVDVSNGVAAMKPVAFESAPGGEGSTHAIDPTNPNIVYSAGTYGAITRSDLGAAAAAGRGRGGSTTNIRPKPETGDADELRGQWLAPMILSPHDPNTLYFGLQYLYRSKDRGQTWERLTPDISGGDKAQLGEVPYQTVISISESPMKKGLVYVGTDNGHLQVSIDEGKEWTDLTMKLPERKWIAKVLASKYQEGTVYMAQQGRYDDDFAVYLYKSTDYGKTWKSIAGNLPAGPMNMIQEDPVNPNVLYTCNDFGVYVSTNGGQKWEVLGGNLPSVNVMDFVIHPRDHVLVAATHGRGVWVFDVSKFQTK
;
A
#
# COMPACT_ATOMS: atom_id res chain seq x y z
N MET A 1 10.02 76.93 49.04
CA MET A 1 8.82 76.19 48.59
C MET A 1 9.11 75.58 47.25
N THR A 2 9.77 74.51 47.19
CA THR A 2 9.99 73.70 45.93
C THR A 2 10.64 72.42 46.35
N ALA A 3 9.80 71.38 46.69
CA ALA A 3 10.28 70.02 46.74
C ALA A 3 9.10 69.06 47.14
N ARG A 4 8.16 68.84 46.27
CA ARG A 4 7.10 67.72 46.45
C ARG A 4 6.35 67.44 45.16
N HIS A 5 7.05 67.24 44.05
CA HIS A 5 6.36 66.77 42.85
C HIS A 5 7.13 65.75 41.98
N ALA A 6 8.22 65.15 42.48
CA ALA A 6 9.04 64.21 41.76
C ALA A 6 8.80 62.73 42.10
N GLY A 7 7.98 62.39 43.15
CA GLY A 7 7.86 61.04 43.68
C GLY A 7 6.65 60.18 43.17
N ARG A 8 5.75 60.76 42.35
CA ARG A 8 4.53 60.03 41.89
C ARG A 8 4.60 59.57 40.46
N GLN A 9 5.55 59.99 39.65
CA GLN A 9 5.67 59.52 38.25
C GLN A 9 6.55 58.27 38.09
N GLN A 10 7.48 57.97 38.98
CA GLN A 10 8.33 56.77 38.89
C GLN A 10 7.60 55.48 39.25
N ASN A 11 6.58 55.53 40.13
CA ASN A 11 5.82 54.32 40.50
C ASN A 11 4.73 53.92 39.48
N ALA A 12 4.33 54.87 38.58
CA ALA A 12 3.40 54.56 37.50
C ALA A 12 4.07 53.82 36.31
N TRP A 13 5.35 54.08 36.09
CA TRP A 13 6.12 53.42 35.03
C TRP A 13 6.56 52.01 35.39
N ILE A 14 6.83 51.71 36.62
CA ILE A 14 7.19 50.35 37.08
C ILE A 14 5.95 49.41 37.08
N LEU A 15 4.76 49.98 37.34
CA LEU A 15 3.53 49.19 37.25
C LEU A 15 3.09 48.92 35.77
N MET A 16 3.36 49.84 34.84
CA MET A 16 3.04 49.62 33.41
C MET A 16 4.05 48.70 32.73
N VAL A 17 5.32 48.74 33.09
CA VAL A 17 6.30 47.77 32.55
C VAL A 17 6.09 46.37 33.13
N GLY A 18 5.63 46.26 34.38
CA GLY A 18 5.26 44.99 35.01
C GLY A 18 4.00 44.34 34.40
N LEU A 19 2.98 45.16 34.05
CA LEU A 19 1.78 44.64 33.35
C LEU A 19 2.03 44.33 31.89
N ALA A 20 2.93 45.07 31.19
CA ALA A 20 3.29 44.76 29.81
C ALA A 20 4.15 43.49 29.70
N ALA A 21 4.97 43.18 30.72
CA ALA A 21 5.73 41.94 30.78
C ALA A 21 4.89 40.70 31.17
N LEU A 22 3.72 40.87 31.82
CA LEU A 22 2.82 39.77 32.17
C LEU A 22 1.78 39.42 31.09
N VAL A 23 1.59 40.31 30.09
CA VAL A 23 0.66 40.03 28.95
C VAL A 23 1.39 39.38 27.77
N VAL A 24 2.71 39.31 27.75
CA VAL A 24 3.48 38.72 26.65
C VAL A 24 3.73 37.20 26.80
N THR A 25 3.30 36.58 27.92
CA THR A 25 3.59 35.15 28.17
C THR A 25 2.40 34.18 28.08
N LEU A 26 1.31 34.59 27.45
CA LEU A 26 0.16 33.70 27.17
C LEU A 26 -0.30 33.75 25.70
N VAL A 27 0.63 33.86 24.78
CA VAL A 27 0.41 33.35 23.42
C VAL A 27 0.77 31.86 23.49
N ALA A 28 -0.22 31.04 23.66
CA ALA A 28 -0.07 29.61 23.38
C ALA A 28 0.48 29.51 21.97
N THR A 29 1.76 29.20 21.84
CA THR A 29 2.40 29.00 20.53
C THR A 29 1.68 27.82 19.90
N GLN A 30 0.87 28.11 18.89
CA GLN A 30 0.26 27.09 18.05
C GLN A 30 1.40 26.23 17.52
N ALA A 31 1.20 24.92 17.46
CA ALA A 31 2.22 24.02 16.92
C ALA A 31 2.59 24.47 15.50
N GLN A 32 3.87 24.62 15.27
CA GLN A 32 4.40 24.90 13.94
C GLN A 32 4.47 23.58 13.16
N ALA A 33 4.24 23.63 11.84
CA ALA A 33 4.47 22.49 10.98
C ALA A 33 5.92 21.99 11.11
N PRO A 34 6.15 20.67 11.18
CA PRO A 34 7.51 20.14 11.23
C PRO A 34 8.24 20.40 9.91
N PRO A 35 9.58 20.46 9.90
CA PRO A 35 10.35 20.59 8.67
C PRO A 35 10.15 19.35 7.80
N LYS A 36 10.11 19.55 6.48
CA LYS A 36 10.04 18.44 5.52
C LYS A 36 11.25 17.52 5.65
N ALA A 37 11.04 16.22 5.48
CA ALA A 37 12.11 15.25 5.48
C ALA A 37 13.01 15.39 4.24
N GLY A 38 14.32 15.17 4.39
CA GLY A 38 15.27 15.24 3.27
C GLY A 38 15.20 14.01 2.34
N ALA A 39 15.92 14.06 1.23
CA ALA A 39 15.94 13.03 0.19
C ALA A 39 16.35 11.62 0.69
N ASP A 40 17.19 11.55 1.71
CA ASP A 40 17.65 10.31 2.36
C ASP A 40 16.89 10.00 3.68
N PHE A 41 15.74 10.63 3.86
CA PHE A 41 14.98 10.56 5.11
C PHE A 41 14.75 9.13 5.62
N ARG A 42 14.45 8.20 4.70
CA ARG A 42 14.07 6.84 5.06
C ARG A 42 15.25 6.08 5.66
N VAL A 43 16.45 6.22 5.09
CA VAL A 43 17.67 5.62 5.63
C VAL A 43 17.99 6.20 7.01
N LYS A 44 17.95 7.54 7.14
CA LYS A 44 18.21 8.22 8.43
C LYS A 44 17.14 7.93 9.48
N ALA A 45 15.88 7.84 9.06
CA ALA A 45 14.78 7.50 9.96
C ALA A 45 14.93 6.06 10.48
N TYR A 46 15.34 5.15 9.63
CA TYR A 46 15.63 3.78 10.02
C TYR A 46 16.83 3.68 10.97
N GLU A 47 17.92 4.38 10.69
CA GLU A 47 19.06 4.48 11.62
C GLU A 47 18.64 5.02 12.99
N THR A 48 17.77 6.03 13.02
CA THR A 48 17.16 6.56 14.25
C THR A 48 16.33 5.50 14.95
N HIS A 49 15.46 4.78 14.22
CA HIS A 49 14.67 3.67 14.76
C HIS A 49 15.57 2.57 15.38
N LEU A 50 16.63 2.16 14.70
CA LEU A 50 17.59 1.18 15.22
C LEU A 50 18.30 1.66 16.48
N ALA A 51 18.68 2.95 16.51
CA ALA A 51 19.29 3.54 17.72
C ALA A 51 18.29 3.55 18.89
N MET A 52 17.02 3.91 18.63
CA MET A 52 15.96 3.86 19.63
C MET A 52 15.68 2.42 20.09
N THR A 53 15.67 1.44 19.19
CA THR A 53 15.47 0.01 19.53
C THR A 53 16.56 -0.47 20.48
N ARG A 54 17.83 -0.18 20.15
CA ARG A 54 18.98 -0.55 21.02
C ARG A 54 18.93 0.11 22.40
N ALA A 55 18.41 1.34 22.47
CA ALA A 55 18.29 2.11 23.71
C ALA A 55 16.98 1.85 24.48
N SER A 56 16.00 1.20 23.85
CA SER A 56 14.70 0.96 24.46
C SER A 56 14.80 0.08 25.71
N PRO A 57 14.15 0.45 26.80
CA PRO A 57 14.02 -0.41 28.00
C PRO A 57 13.13 -1.63 27.73
N TYR A 58 12.51 -1.71 26.56
CA TYR A 58 11.58 -2.76 26.14
C TYR A 58 12.18 -3.69 25.07
N LYS A 59 13.44 -3.50 24.67
CA LYS A 59 14.13 -4.25 23.61
C LYS A 59 14.17 -5.77 23.83
N ASP A 60 14.20 -6.22 25.09
CA ASP A 60 14.26 -7.63 25.46
C ASP A 60 12.86 -8.28 25.55
N GLN A 61 11.79 -7.51 25.31
CA GLN A 61 10.45 -8.04 25.16
C GLN A 61 10.17 -8.36 23.69
N SER A 62 9.45 -9.44 23.47
CA SER A 62 9.25 -9.97 22.14
C SER A 62 7.79 -9.87 21.69
N TRP A 63 7.60 -9.47 20.46
CA TRP A 63 6.39 -9.69 19.71
C TRP A 63 6.25 -11.16 19.35
N SER A 64 5.03 -11.68 19.37
CA SER A 64 4.71 -13.01 18.84
C SER A 64 3.91 -12.87 17.55
N PHE A 65 4.33 -13.60 16.52
CA PHE A 65 3.62 -13.65 15.25
C PHE A 65 2.34 -14.48 15.38
N LEU A 66 1.18 -13.85 15.16
CA LEU A 66 -0.12 -14.51 15.21
C LEU A 66 -0.45 -15.24 13.90
N GLY A 67 0.01 -14.73 12.79
CA GLY A 67 -0.35 -15.24 11.46
C GLY A 67 -0.78 -14.10 10.50
N PRO A 68 -1.49 -14.44 9.43
CA PRO A 68 -1.99 -15.76 9.02
C PRO A 68 -0.92 -16.67 8.47
N THR A 69 -1.11 -18.00 8.61
CA THR A 69 -0.26 -19.01 7.98
C THR A 69 -0.78 -19.47 6.61
N ASN A 70 -1.99 -19.04 6.21
CA ASN A 70 -2.70 -19.48 5.02
C ASN A 70 -3.02 -18.37 4.02
N VAL A 71 -2.60 -17.12 4.30
CA VAL A 71 -2.81 -15.96 3.41
C VAL A 71 -1.45 -15.33 3.13
N ALA A 72 -1.08 -15.28 1.85
CA ALA A 72 0.11 -14.56 1.38
C ALA A 72 -0.28 -13.15 0.95
N GLY A 73 0.68 -12.34 0.55
CA GLY A 73 0.47 -11.03 -0.06
C GLY A 73 1.25 -10.91 -1.36
N ARG A 74 1.17 -9.74 -1.97
CA ARG A 74 1.74 -9.43 -3.28
C ARG A 74 3.24 -9.73 -3.36
N ILE A 75 3.63 -10.49 -4.40
CA ILE A 75 5.01 -10.71 -4.83
C ILE A 75 5.25 -9.89 -6.09
N ALA A 76 6.07 -8.87 -5.96
CA ALA A 76 6.35 -7.89 -7.03
C ALA A 76 7.41 -8.39 -8.02
N ASP A 77 8.40 -9.17 -7.55
CA ASP A 77 9.43 -9.73 -8.43
C ASP A 77 9.98 -11.07 -7.92
N VAL A 78 10.61 -11.84 -8.83
CA VAL A 78 11.16 -13.17 -8.56
C VAL A 78 12.50 -13.34 -9.23
N ALA A 79 13.46 -13.97 -8.54
CA ALA A 79 14.78 -14.27 -9.09
C ALA A 79 15.27 -15.66 -8.72
N VAL A 80 16.22 -16.17 -9.52
CA VAL A 80 16.83 -17.50 -9.35
C VAL A 80 18.34 -17.39 -9.32
N ALA A 81 18.96 -18.05 -8.35
CA ALA A 81 20.40 -18.24 -8.28
C ALA A 81 20.73 -19.73 -8.44
N ASP A 82 21.45 -20.07 -9.50
CA ASP A 82 21.91 -21.43 -9.80
C ASP A 82 23.26 -21.68 -9.11
N TYR A 83 23.26 -22.55 -8.09
CA TYR A 83 24.48 -23.08 -7.48
C TYR A 83 24.78 -24.49 -8.02
N PRO A 84 26.03 -24.97 -7.98
CA PRO A 84 26.37 -26.30 -8.50
C PRO A 84 25.56 -27.46 -7.87
N ALA A 85 25.16 -27.33 -6.61
CA ALA A 85 24.50 -28.39 -5.84
C ALA A 85 22.98 -28.16 -5.65
N PHE A 86 22.50 -26.93 -5.81
CA PHE A 86 21.10 -26.59 -5.57
C PHE A 86 20.72 -25.29 -6.29
N ARG A 87 19.44 -25.04 -6.38
CA ARG A 87 18.87 -23.80 -6.91
C ARG A 87 18.23 -23.02 -5.77
N ARG A 88 18.53 -21.72 -5.68
CA ARG A 88 17.93 -20.79 -4.73
C ARG A 88 16.91 -19.93 -5.44
N LEU A 89 15.73 -19.81 -4.86
CA LEU A 89 14.67 -18.93 -5.31
C LEU A 89 14.58 -17.72 -4.40
N TYR A 90 14.30 -16.56 -4.99
CA TYR A 90 13.99 -15.33 -4.28
C TYR A 90 12.59 -14.83 -4.67
N ALA A 91 11.84 -14.35 -3.67
CA ALA A 91 10.53 -13.73 -3.84
C ALA A 91 10.54 -12.36 -3.15
N GLY A 92 10.48 -11.29 -3.95
CA GLY A 92 10.38 -9.91 -3.49
C GLY A 92 8.93 -9.52 -3.24
N SER A 93 8.56 -9.31 -1.97
CA SER A 93 7.22 -8.82 -1.64
C SER A 93 7.16 -7.30 -1.78
N CYS A 94 6.06 -6.77 -2.31
CA CYS A 94 5.85 -5.32 -2.42
C CYS A 94 5.99 -4.58 -1.09
N CYS A 95 5.78 -5.26 0.03
CA CYS A 95 5.66 -4.63 1.34
C CYS A 95 6.25 -5.47 2.48
N GLY A 96 6.59 -6.75 2.23
CA GLY A 96 7.01 -7.74 3.25
C GLY A 96 8.47 -8.17 3.17
N GLY A 97 9.31 -7.43 2.46
CA GLY A 97 10.74 -7.73 2.29
C GLY A 97 11.04 -8.85 1.30
N LEU A 98 12.27 -9.37 1.33
CA LEU A 98 12.73 -10.44 0.47
C LEU A 98 12.69 -11.78 1.19
N TRP A 99 12.19 -12.80 0.50
CA TRP A 99 12.09 -14.18 0.96
C TRP A 99 12.97 -15.09 0.11
N GLN A 100 13.52 -16.12 0.73
CA GLN A 100 14.45 -17.07 0.11
C GLN A 100 14.01 -18.51 0.35
N SER A 101 14.13 -19.36 -0.67
CA SER A 101 13.98 -20.81 -0.61
C SER A 101 15.17 -21.52 -1.23
N ASP A 102 15.67 -22.57 -0.59
CA ASP A 102 16.77 -23.42 -1.08
C ASP A 102 16.29 -24.82 -1.48
N ASP A 103 14.97 -25.06 -1.47
CA ASP A 103 14.31 -26.35 -1.72
C ASP A 103 13.18 -26.25 -2.79
N LEU A 104 13.38 -25.39 -3.78
CA LEU A 104 12.46 -25.17 -4.90
C LEU A 104 11.05 -24.72 -4.47
N GLY A 105 10.96 -23.93 -3.39
CA GLY A 105 9.74 -23.31 -2.94
C GLY A 105 8.95 -24.04 -1.87
N GLU A 106 9.47 -25.14 -1.32
CA GLU A 106 8.81 -25.90 -0.26
C GLU A 106 8.84 -25.15 1.08
N THR A 107 10.02 -24.58 1.44
CA THR A 107 10.17 -23.76 2.64
C THR A 107 10.77 -22.38 2.32
N TRP A 108 10.39 -21.38 3.10
CA TRP A 108 10.79 -20.00 2.90
C TRP A 108 11.26 -19.36 4.19
N LYS A 109 12.32 -18.55 4.09
CA LYS A 109 12.81 -17.70 5.20
C LYS A 109 12.95 -16.26 4.73
N PRO A 110 12.62 -15.28 5.59
CA PRO A 110 12.86 -13.87 5.28
C PRO A 110 14.37 -13.59 5.36
N VAL A 111 14.86 -12.74 4.46
CA VAL A 111 16.29 -12.37 4.38
C VAL A 111 16.52 -10.87 4.23
N PHE A 112 15.47 -10.03 4.41
CA PHE A 112 15.52 -8.58 4.27
C PHE A 112 14.64 -7.88 5.33
N GLU A 113 14.81 -8.28 6.61
CA GLU A 113 13.94 -7.84 7.71
C GLU A 113 14.44 -6.59 8.44
N HIS A 114 15.72 -6.24 8.22
CA HIS A 114 16.41 -5.21 8.98
C HIS A 114 16.98 -4.13 8.07
N GLU A 115 16.19 -3.73 7.06
CA GLU A 115 16.57 -2.70 6.10
C GLU A 115 15.58 -1.52 6.15
N ALA A 116 15.97 -0.37 5.58
CA ALA A 116 15.19 0.87 5.70
C ALA A 116 13.86 0.85 4.93
N SER A 117 13.61 -0.15 4.10
CA SER A 117 12.32 -0.35 3.43
C SER A 117 12.07 -1.84 3.22
N SER A 118 10.88 -2.29 3.52
CA SER A 118 10.38 -3.63 3.20
C SER A 118 9.67 -3.70 1.84
N ALA A 119 9.56 -2.58 1.11
CA ALA A 119 8.96 -2.55 -0.22
C ALA A 119 10.01 -2.97 -1.26
N ILE A 120 9.80 -4.12 -1.91
CA ILE A 120 10.69 -4.61 -2.97
C ILE A 120 10.07 -4.27 -4.33
N GLY A 121 10.86 -3.62 -5.20
CA GLY A 121 10.50 -3.34 -6.59
C GLY A 121 11.13 -4.33 -7.57
N ASP A 122 12.41 -4.70 -7.32
CA ASP A 122 13.15 -5.65 -8.17
C ASP A 122 14.16 -6.44 -7.34
N VAL A 123 14.37 -7.70 -7.68
CA VAL A 123 15.42 -8.56 -7.15
C VAL A 123 16.19 -9.20 -8.30
N THR A 124 17.49 -8.97 -8.35
CA THR A 124 18.35 -9.48 -9.44
C THR A 124 19.59 -10.16 -8.90
N VAL A 125 19.87 -11.37 -9.40
CA VAL A 125 21.10 -12.14 -9.14
C VAL A 125 22.11 -11.87 -10.26
N ALA A 126 23.37 -11.61 -9.89
CA ALA A 126 24.41 -11.42 -10.87
C ALA A 126 24.67 -12.73 -11.67
N PRO A 127 24.57 -12.71 -13.02
CA PRO A 127 24.73 -13.93 -13.82
C PRO A 127 26.09 -14.61 -13.65
N SER A 128 27.14 -13.85 -13.34
CA SER A 128 28.51 -14.35 -13.15
C SER A 128 28.82 -14.86 -11.74
N ASN A 129 27.96 -14.54 -10.75
CA ASN A 129 28.17 -14.95 -9.35
C ASN A 129 26.84 -15.00 -8.60
N PRO A 130 26.31 -16.19 -8.24
CA PRO A 130 25.03 -16.36 -7.57
C PRO A 130 25.00 -15.81 -6.11
N ASP A 131 26.16 -15.52 -5.52
CA ASP A 131 26.22 -14.89 -4.18
C ASP A 131 26.01 -13.38 -4.23
N ILE A 132 26.10 -12.76 -5.41
CA ILE A 132 25.84 -11.33 -5.58
C ILE A 132 24.37 -11.12 -5.95
N VAL A 133 23.62 -10.55 -5.01
CA VAL A 133 22.20 -10.25 -5.14
C VAL A 133 21.97 -8.74 -4.97
N TRP A 134 21.20 -8.16 -5.86
CA TRP A 134 20.78 -6.78 -5.79
C TRP A 134 19.29 -6.69 -5.50
N VAL A 135 18.91 -5.71 -4.71
CA VAL A 135 17.52 -5.37 -4.42
C VAL A 135 17.29 -3.89 -4.69
N GLY A 136 16.33 -3.59 -5.55
CA GLY A 136 15.75 -2.28 -5.73
C GLY A 136 14.51 -2.14 -4.85
N THR A 137 14.45 -1.12 -4.01
CA THR A 137 13.32 -0.90 -3.11
C THR A 137 12.30 0.07 -3.69
N GLY A 138 11.02 -0.09 -3.26
CA GLY A 138 9.89 0.67 -3.79
C GLY A 138 9.33 0.09 -5.08
N GLU A 139 8.09 -0.34 -5.04
CA GLU A 139 7.39 -1.04 -6.13
C GLU A 139 7.02 -0.07 -7.26
N THR A 140 7.38 -0.41 -8.52
CA THR A 140 6.96 0.36 -9.70
C THR A 140 5.61 -0.06 -10.27
N ASN A 141 5.07 -1.21 -9.87
CA ASN A 141 3.69 -1.60 -10.12
C ASN A 141 2.81 -0.87 -9.11
N ILE A 142 2.88 0.46 -9.17
CA ILE A 142 2.30 1.35 -8.18
C ILE A 142 0.80 1.16 -8.03
N TYR A 143 0.35 1.15 -6.76
CA TYR A 143 -1.05 1.25 -6.39
C TYR A 143 -1.16 2.22 -5.20
N ARG A 144 -2.37 2.55 -4.72
CA ARG A 144 -2.55 3.51 -3.62
C ARG A 144 -1.96 3.04 -2.29
N SER A 145 -1.70 1.76 -2.17
CA SER A 145 -1.07 1.12 -1.02
C SER A 145 0.44 0.92 -1.15
N SER A 146 1.05 1.34 -2.26
CA SER A 146 2.50 1.22 -2.46
C SER A 146 3.28 2.13 -1.51
N TYR A 147 4.49 1.73 -1.15
CA TYR A 147 5.36 2.45 -0.22
C TYR A 147 6.66 2.88 -0.87
N ALA A 148 7.12 4.05 -0.46
CA ALA A 148 8.42 4.56 -0.86
C ALA A 148 9.55 3.60 -0.44
N GLY A 149 10.45 3.31 -1.36
CA GLY A 149 11.69 2.61 -1.13
C GLY A 149 12.76 3.50 -0.51
N ALA A 150 13.94 2.92 -0.32
CA ALA A 150 15.14 3.55 0.21
C ALA A 150 16.34 3.40 -0.73
N GLY A 151 16.12 3.25 -2.05
CA GLY A 151 17.17 3.04 -3.04
C GLY A 151 17.57 1.58 -3.21
N VAL A 152 18.86 1.33 -3.43
CA VAL A 152 19.40 0.03 -3.82
C VAL A 152 20.21 -0.60 -2.71
N TYR A 153 20.08 -1.92 -2.56
CA TYR A 153 20.87 -2.75 -1.65
C TYR A 153 21.62 -3.85 -2.42
N LYS A 154 22.76 -4.26 -1.89
CA LYS A 154 23.60 -5.32 -2.43
C LYS A 154 23.98 -6.31 -1.34
N SER A 155 23.85 -7.59 -1.63
CA SER A 155 24.48 -8.69 -0.92
C SER A 155 25.63 -9.27 -1.73
N THR A 156 26.67 -9.76 -1.06
CA THR A 156 27.80 -10.50 -1.68
C THR A 156 27.99 -11.88 -1.07
N ASP A 157 27.01 -12.32 -0.26
CA ASP A 157 27.08 -13.58 0.51
C ASP A 157 25.79 -14.41 0.39
N GLY A 158 25.06 -14.23 -0.74
CA GLY A 158 23.82 -14.97 -1.03
C GLY A 158 22.66 -14.53 -0.14
N ALA A 159 22.49 -13.22 0.05
CA ALA A 159 21.43 -12.58 0.81
C ALA A 159 21.48 -12.82 2.34
N LYS A 160 22.64 -13.12 2.91
CA LYS A 160 22.79 -13.22 4.37
C LYS A 160 22.97 -11.85 5.01
N THR A 161 23.69 -10.95 4.34
CA THR A 161 23.89 -9.56 4.77
C THR A 161 23.68 -8.60 3.63
N TRP A 162 23.30 -7.36 3.93
CA TRP A 162 22.99 -6.33 2.96
C TRP A 162 23.78 -5.04 3.22
N THR A 163 24.13 -4.37 2.13
CA THR A 163 24.75 -3.05 2.16
C THR A 163 23.92 -2.09 1.34
N HIS A 164 23.51 -0.97 1.91
CA HIS A 164 22.84 0.11 1.18
C HIS A 164 23.83 0.76 0.20
N MET A 165 23.45 0.80 -1.08
CA MET A 165 24.30 1.25 -2.19
C MET A 165 23.89 2.60 -2.78
N GLY A 166 23.10 3.40 -2.03
CA GLY A 166 22.67 4.72 -2.47
C GLY A 166 21.36 4.75 -3.25
N LEU A 167 21.14 5.81 -4.01
CA LEU A 167 19.92 6.11 -4.76
C LEU A 167 18.66 6.22 -3.88
N ALA A 168 18.78 6.67 -2.64
CA ALA A 168 17.68 6.67 -1.67
C ALA A 168 16.46 7.48 -2.14
N ASP A 169 16.67 8.60 -2.82
CA ASP A 169 15.59 9.48 -3.30
C ASP A 169 14.94 9.03 -4.62
N THR A 170 15.30 7.87 -5.15
CA THR A 170 14.58 7.26 -6.28
C THR A 170 13.21 6.78 -5.86
N GLN A 171 13.02 6.39 -4.61
CA GLN A 171 11.81 5.88 -3.97
C GLN A 171 11.14 4.68 -4.66
N THR A 172 11.23 4.54 -5.99
CA THR A 172 10.68 3.39 -6.73
C THR A 172 11.66 2.91 -7.79
N ILE A 173 12.04 1.64 -7.71
CA ILE A 173 12.98 0.98 -8.64
C ILE A 173 12.26 -0.17 -9.34
N GLY A 174 12.18 -0.12 -10.68
CA GLY A 174 11.45 -1.08 -11.49
C GLY A 174 12.28 -2.21 -12.05
N ARG A 175 13.58 -1.96 -12.25
CA ARG A 175 14.47 -2.98 -12.82
C ARG A 175 15.92 -2.71 -12.49
N ILE A 176 16.63 -3.78 -12.14
CA ILE A 176 18.09 -3.80 -12.02
C ILE A 176 18.62 -4.77 -13.07
N VAL A 177 19.61 -4.32 -13.86
CA VAL A 177 20.26 -5.16 -14.86
C VAL A 177 21.74 -5.23 -14.52
N VAL A 178 22.24 -6.42 -14.22
CA VAL A 178 23.66 -6.68 -13.95
C VAL A 178 24.32 -7.19 -15.23
N HIS A 179 25.48 -6.64 -15.56
CA HIS A 179 26.25 -7.08 -16.73
C HIS A 179 26.61 -8.58 -16.61
N PRO A 180 26.48 -9.37 -17.70
CA PRO A 180 26.54 -10.84 -17.63
C PRO A 180 27.87 -11.40 -17.10
N THR A 181 28.99 -10.70 -17.32
CA THR A 181 30.36 -11.18 -16.96
C THR A 181 31.06 -10.29 -15.93
N ASP A 182 30.66 -9.03 -15.76
CA ASP A 182 31.24 -8.10 -14.77
C ASP A 182 30.18 -7.64 -13.75
N PRO A 183 30.14 -8.22 -12.56
CA PRO A 183 29.11 -7.88 -11.55
C PRO A 183 29.28 -6.47 -10.95
N ASN A 184 30.32 -5.72 -11.32
CA ASN A 184 30.50 -4.33 -10.91
C ASN A 184 29.78 -3.35 -11.84
N VAL A 185 29.41 -3.78 -13.06
CA VAL A 185 28.64 -2.97 -13.99
C VAL A 185 27.16 -3.27 -13.83
N VAL A 186 26.39 -2.29 -13.33
CA VAL A 186 24.97 -2.44 -13.05
C VAL A 186 24.21 -1.21 -13.51
N TYR A 187 23.01 -1.44 -14.04
CA TYR A 187 22.06 -0.42 -14.45
C TYR A 187 20.79 -0.53 -13.61
N VAL A 188 20.22 0.62 -13.23
CA VAL A 188 19.02 0.72 -12.42
C VAL A 188 18.00 1.62 -13.12
N ALA A 189 16.83 1.09 -13.40
CA ALA A 189 15.66 1.84 -13.85
C ALA A 189 14.91 2.39 -12.67
N ALA A 190 14.91 3.72 -12.49
CA ALA A 190 14.25 4.43 -11.40
C ALA A 190 13.03 5.18 -11.91
N SER A 191 11.86 4.85 -11.37
CA SER A 191 10.60 5.49 -11.70
C SER A 191 10.41 6.83 -10.94
N GLY A 192 11.13 7.03 -9.85
CA GLY A 192 11.07 8.26 -9.02
C GLY A 192 9.92 8.25 -8.00
N HIS A 193 9.66 9.39 -7.42
CA HIS A 193 8.56 9.59 -6.47
C HIS A 193 7.21 9.20 -7.09
N GLU A 194 6.33 8.65 -6.26
CA GLU A 194 5.02 8.24 -6.75
C GLU A 194 4.07 9.43 -6.92
N TRP A 195 4.06 10.37 -5.98
CA TRP A 195 3.06 11.44 -5.88
C TRP A 195 3.56 12.82 -6.31
N THR A 196 4.87 13.04 -6.32
CA THR A 196 5.47 14.32 -6.65
C THR A 196 6.54 14.16 -7.74
N GLU A 197 6.88 15.26 -8.35
CA GLU A 197 8.04 15.34 -9.25
C GLU A 197 9.35 15.24 -8.46
N ASN A 198 10.37 14.62 -9.06
CA ASN A 198 11.72 14.61 -8.52
C ASN A 198 12.79 14.35 -9.58
N GLU A 199 14.01 14.79 -9.29
CA GLU A 199 15.14 14.66 -10.21
C GLU A 199 15.77 13.26 -10.25
N MET A 200 15.43 12.37 -9.29
CA MET A 200 16.04 11.05 -9.18
C MET A 200 15.25 9.99 -9.96
N ARG A 201 15.00 10.30 -11.25
CA ARG A 201 14.29 9.46 -12.23
C ARG A 201 15.20 9.12 -13.41
N GLY A 202 14.88 8.03 -14.12
CA GLY A 202 15.56 7.58 -15.32
C GLY A 202 16.47 6.39 -15.09
N VAL A 203 17.56 6.26 -15.86
CA VAL A 203 18.49 5.14 -15.75
C VAL A 203 19.78 5.60 -15.08
N PHE A 204 20.18 4.87 -14.03
CA PHE A 204 21.45 5.05 -13.35
C PHE A 204 22.40 3.90 -13.68
N LYS A 205 23.69 4.19 -13.79
CA LYS A 205 24.76 3.21 -14.06
C LYS A 205 25.84 3.30 -13.03
N THR A 206 26.33 2.16 -12.54
CA THR A 206 27.59 2.01 -11.82
C THR A 206 28.57 1.16 -12.61
N THR A 207 29.88 1.36 -12.40
CA THR A 207 30.98 0.53 -12.91
C THR A 207 31.96 0.11 -11.82
N ASP A 208 31.61 0.39 -10.56
CA ASP A 208 32.41 0.13 -9.36
C ASP A 208 31.68 -0.70 -8.31
N GLY A 209 30.63 -1.42 -8.75
CA GLY A 209 29.84 -2.31 -7.90
C GLY A 209 28.89 -1.58 -6.97
N GLY A 210 28.45 -0.36 -7.34
CA GLY A 210 27.45 0.43 -6.62
C GLY A 210 28.03 1.47 -5.67
N LYS A 211 29.36 1.67 -5.62
CA LYS A 211 29.99 2.69 -4.77
C LYS A 211 29.70 4.11 -5.27
N SER A 212 29.55 4.26 -6.59
CA SER A 212 29.12 5.50 -7.22
C SER A 212 28.14 5.24 -8.35
N TRP A 213 27.26 6.21 -8.61
CA TRP A 213 26.22 6.14 -9.63
C TRP A 213 26.27 7.34 -10.56
N LYS A 214 26.12 7.10 -11.87
CA LYS A 214 25.95 8.12 -12.90
C LYS A 214 24.53 8.00 -13.46
N LYS A 215 23.77 9.08 -13.49
CA LYS A 215 22.51 9.18 -14.23
C LYS A 215 22.85 9.23 -15.72
N VAL A 216 22.49 8.19 -16.47
CA VAL A 216 22.86 8.02 -17.87
C VAL A 216 21.71 8.25 -18.86
N LEU A 217 20.45 8.17 -18.37
CA LEU A 217 19.26 8.58 -19.13
C LEU A 217 18.35 9.38 -18.20
N TYR A 218 17.96 10.56 -18.64
CA TYR A 218 17.04 11.45 -17.91
C TYR A 218 16.30 12.34 -18.90
N GLU A 219 15.02 12.51 -18.73
CA GLU A 219 14.18 13.36 -19.57
C GLU A 219 13.73 14.64 -18.82
N ASN A 220 12.98 14.48 -17.74
CA ASN A 220 12.44 15.57 -16.93
C ASN A 220 11.99 15.03 -15.53
N PRO A 221 11.60 15.91 -14.58
CA PRO A 221 11.20 15.49 -13.22
C PRO A 221 9.93 14.62 -13.15
N GLN A 222 9.17 14.48 -14.24
CA GLN A 222 7.95 13.66 -14.31
C GLN A 222 8.18 12.31 -14.99
N THR A 223 9.31 12.13 -15.72
CA THR A 223 9.55 10.95 -16.57
C THR A 223 10.56 10.01 -15.93
N GLY A 224 10.15 8.84 -15.51
CA GLY A 224 11.00 7.82 -14.92
C GLY A 224 11.13 6.57 -15.75
N ALA A 225 12.20 5.79 -15.54
CA ALA A 225 12.37 4.48 -16.15
C ALA A 225 11.60 3.43 -15.34
N VAL A 226 10.72 2.67 -16.03
CA VAL A 226 9.86 1.64 -15.39
C VAL A 226 10.29 0.22 -15.76
N ASP A 227 11.03 0.07 -16.88
CA ASP A 227 11.62 -1.21 -17.28
C ASP A 227 12.93 -0.99 -18.03
N LEU A 228 13.81 -2.00 -18.02
CA LEU A 228 15.13 -1.96 -18.60
C LEU A 228 15.58 -3.36 -18.99
N VAL A 229 16.01 -3.56 -20.22
CA VAL A 229 16.51 -4.85 -20.70
C VAL A 229 17.83 -4.68 -21.46
N MET A 230 18.70 -5.69 -21.35
CA MET A 230 20.01 -5.75 -22.02
C MET A 230 19.99 -6.87 -23.07
N ASP A 231 20.56 -6.63 -24.24
CA ASP A 231 20.74 -7.67 -25.27
C ASP A 231 21.65 -8.79 -24.71
N PRO A 232 21.17 -10.03 -24.63
CA PRO A 232 21.91 -11.14 -24.00
C PRO A 232 23.20 -11.53 -24.73
N ARG A 233 23.41 -11.06 -25.96
CA ARG A 233 24.59 -11.32 -26.76
C ARG A 233 25.49 -10.10 -26.98
N ASP A 234 24.97 -8.90 -26.63
CA ASP A 234 25.71 -7.64 -26.77
C ASP A 234 25.40 -6.70 -25.61
N SER A 235 26.17 -6.77 -24.54
CA SER A 235 25.99 -5.97 -23.33
C SER A 235 26.12 -4.44 -23.53
N ASN A 236 26.56 -3.99 -24.73
CA ASN A 236 26.54 -2.57 -25.08
C ASN A 236 25.13 -2.09 -25.50
N THR A 237 24.27 -3.03 -25.91
CA THR A 237 22.90 -2.71 -26.34
C THR A 237 21.92 -2.86 -25.19
N LEU A 238 21.23 -1.75 -24.87
CA LEU A 238 20.19 -1.68 -23.82
C LEU A 238 18.93 -1.00 -24.36
N TYR A 239 17.80 -1.36 -23.80
CA TYR A 239 16.51 -0.69 -24.04
C TYR A 239 15.91 -0.29 -22.70
N ALA A 240 15.41 0.95 -22.61
CA ALA A 240 14.74 1.49 -21.44
C ALA A 240 13.33 1.96 -21.80
N ALA A 241 12.34 1.57 -21.00
CA ALA A 241 10.99 2.08 -21.06
C ALA A 241 10.85 3.26 -20.11
N MET A 242 10.59 4.42 -20.67
CA MET A 242 10.36 5.66 -19.90
C MET A 242 8.88 5.98 -19.87
N TRP A 243 8.38 6.34 -18.70
CA TRP A 243 7.00 6.70 -18.47
C TRP A 243 6.89 8.06 -17.80
N GLN A 244 6.28 9.02 -18.50
CA GLN A 244 5.90 10.31 -17.93
C GLN A 244 4.56 10.17 -17.24
N ARG A 245 4.51 10.53 -15.96
CA ARG A 245 3.29 10.48 -15.15
C ARG A 245 3.25 11.60 -14.12
N GLU A 246 2.03 12.02 -13.83
CA GLU A 246 1.66 12.73 -12.63
C GLU A 246 0.58 11.93 -11.92
N ARG A 247 0.72 11.68 -10.63
CA ARG A 247 -0.30 10.98 -9.86
C ARG A 247 -1.00 11.93 -8.92
N ARG A 248 -2.31 12.00 -9.04
CA ARG A 248 -3.16 12.83 -8.18
C ARG A 248 -3.96 11.96 -7.22
N LYS A 249 -4.36 12.53 -6.08
CA LYS A 249 -5.15 11.81 -5.08
C LYS A 249 -6.54 11.41 -5.58
N TRP A 250 -7.04 12.11 -6.59
CA TRP A 250 -8.37 11.95 -7.19
C TRP A 250 -8.37 11.43 -8.63
N ALA A 251 -7.20 11.11 -9.18
CA ALA A 251 -7.10 10.60 -10.55
C ALA A 251 -6.01 9.53 -10.67
N ASP A 252 -6.24 8.57 -11.57
CA ASP A 252 -5.25 7.61 -11.98
C ASP A 252 -4.33 8.20 -13.06
N PRO A 253 -3.07 7.74 -13.21
CA PRO A 253 -2.14 8.24 -14.21
C PRO A 253 -2.65 8.15 -15.66
N ARG A 254 -3.56 7.22 -15.92
CA ARG A 254 -4.15 7.00 -17.26
C ARG A 254 -5.01 8.16 -17.75
N THR A 255 -5.55 8.97 -16.86
CA THR A 255 -6.42 10.10 -17.21
C THR A 255 -5.66 11.39 -17.46
N GLU A 256 -4.41 11.46 -17.09
CA GLU A 256 -3.54 12.60 -17.35
C GLU A 256 -3.07 12.57 -18.81
N SER A 257 -3.78 13.23 -19.69
CA SER A 257 -3.43 13.34 -21.13
C SER A 257 -2.44 14.48 -21.39
N GLY A 258 -1.68 14.36 -22.48
CA GLY A 258 -0.77 15.41 -22.95
C GLY A 258 0.69 15.19 -22.59
N PHE A 259 1.06 14.06 -22.02
CA PHE A 259 2.43 13.68 -21.73
C PHE A 259 3.13 13.15 -22.99
N THR A 260 4.24 13.78 -23.40
CA THR A 260 4.92 13.48 -24.66
C THR A 260 6.26 12.77 -24.50
N HIS A 261 6.70 12.61 -23.25
CA HIS A 261 8.04 12.05 -22.94
C HIS A 261 8.03 10.56 -22.58
N SER A 262 6.88 9.88 -22.64
CA SER A 262 6.85 8.41 -22.56
C SER A 262 7.35 7.77 -23.82
N GLY A 263 8.02 6.59 -23.73
CA GLY A 263 8.50 5.86 -24.91
C GLY A 263 9.56 4.84 -24.59
N VAL A 264 10.20 4.33 -25.63
CA VAL A 264 11.31 3.38 -25.55
C VAL A 264 12.59 4.06 -26.03
N TRP A 265 13.66 3.96 -25.26
CA TRP A 265 15.00 4.44 -25.62
C TRP A 265 15.95 3.28 -25.81
N LYS A 266 16.89 3.43 -26.72
CA LYS A 266 17.95 2.45 -27.01
C LYS A 266 19.32 3.08 -26.85
N SER A 267 20.22 2.36 -26.22
CA SER A 267 21.67 2.61 -26.25
C SER A 267 22.38 1.47 -27.00
N THR A 268 23.46 1.77 -27.67
CA THR A 268 24.38 0.80 -28.33
C THR A 268 25.82 0.98 -27.88
N ASP A 269 26.06 1.75 -26.83
CA ASP A 269 27.37 2.11 -26.29
C ASP A 269 27.44 1.95 -24.76
N ALA A 270 26.82 0.88 -24.27
CA ALA A 270 26.74 0.56 -22.84
C ALA A 270 26.10 1.67 -22.00
N GLY A 271 25.06 2.33 -22.51
CA GLY A 271 24.32 3.36 -21.81
C GLY A 271 25.00 4.73 -21.77
N ASN A 272 26.06 4.99 -22.56
CA ASN A 272 26.69 6.32 -22.58
C ASN A 272 25.85 7.33 -23.34
N THR A 273 25.18 6.90 -24.44
CA THR A 273 24.20 7.70 -25.17
C THR A 273 22.93 6.91 -25.42
N TRP A 274 21.81 7.63 -25.54
CA TRP A 274 20.49 7.05 -25.74
C TRP A 274 19.75 7.74 -26.87
N LYS A 275 19.01 6.95 -27.65
CA LYS A 275 18.14 7.42 -28.71
C LYS A 275 16.72 6.91 -28.50
N ARG A 276 15.74 7.80 -28.53
CA ARG A 276 14.34 7.43 -28.54
C ARG A 276 13.97 6.68 -29.83
N LEU A 277 13.20 5.61 -29.69
CA LEU A 277 12.69 4.80 -30.79
C LEU A 277 11.27 5.26 -31.13
N GLU A 278 11.02 5.59 -32.41
CA GLU A 278 9.74 6.17 -32.84
C GLU A 278 9.05 5.34 -33.94
N GLY A 279 9.73 4.36 -34.51
CA GLY A 279 9.31 3.64 -35.72
C GLY A 279 8.16 2.68 -35.53
N GLY A 280 6.90 3.15 -35.42
CA GLY A 280 5.69 2.30 -35.39
C GLY A 280 5.07 2.08 -34.00
N LEU A 281 5.65 2.63 -32.93
CA LEU A 281 4.98 2.74 -31.61
C LEU A 281 3.93 3.86 -31.64
N PRO A 282 2.94 3.87 -30.72
CA PRO A 282 2.03 4.99 -30.57
C PRO A 282 2.75 6.31 -30.30
N PRO A 283 2.14 7.47 -30.62
CA PRO A 283 2.70 8.77 -30.25
C PRO A 283 2.94 8.90 -28.74
N GLY A 284 3.93 9.69 -28.33
CA GLY A 284 4.31 9.83 -26.93
C GLY A 284 3.19 10.30 -25.98
N ASN A 285 2.24 11.10 -26.49
CA ASN A 285 1.06 11.54 -25.73
C ASN A 285 0.03 10.42 -25.46
N ASP A 286 0.11 9.31 -26.16
CA ASP A 286 -0.75 8.16 -26.01
C ASP A 286 -0.04 6.98 -25.30
N LEU A 287 1.26 7.14 -25.01
CA LEU A 287 2.08 6.11 -24.35
C LEU A 287 2.01 6.22 -22.82
N GLY A 288 1.41 5.22 -22.19
CA GLY A 288 1.47 4.99 -20.76
C GLY A 288 2.67 4.13 -20.35
N ARG A 289 2.43 3.21 -19.42
CA ARG A 289 3.43 2.23 -18.98
C ARG A 289 3.81 1.27 -20.11
N ILE A 290 5.09 0.93 -20.19
CA ILE A 290 5.64 -0.01 -21.19
C ILE A 290 6.46 -1.06 -20.45
N GLY A 291 6.19 -2.35 -20.72
CA GLY A 291 7.04 -3.47 -20.37
C GLY A 291 7.82 -3.95 -21.56
N LEU A 292 9.09 -4.30 -21.36
CA LEU A 292 10.01 -4.72 -22.42
C LEU A 292 10.52 -6.13 -22.16
N ASP A 293 10.73 -6.90 -23.24
CA ASP A 293 11.60 -8.08 -23.18
C ASP A 293 12.28 -8.36 -24.52
N ILE A 294 13.41 -9.07 -24.48
CA ILE A 294 14.23 -9.44 -25.65
C ILE A 294 14.25 -10.95 -25.77
N ALA A 295 13.98 -11.46 -26.96
CA ALA A 295 14.09 -12.88 -27.24
C ALA A 295 15.55 -13.37 -27.12
N GLN A 296 15.83 -14.22 -26.13
CA GLN A 296 17.18 -14.77 -25.92
C GLN A 296 17.62 -15.66 -27.09
N SER A 297 16.66 -16.38 -27.72
CA SER A 297 16.91 -17.19 -28.94
C SER A 297 17.31 -16.35 -30.13
N ASN A 298 16.77 -15.11 -30.25
CA ASN A 298 17.05 -14.18 -31.35
C ASN A 298 16.99 -12.72 -30.89
N PRO A 299 18.08 -12.11 -30.43
CA PRO A 299 18.07 -10.74 -29.90
C PRO A 299 17.77 -9.62 -30.92
N ASN A 300 17.52 -9.95 -32.20
CA ASN A 300 16.94 -8.98 -33.14
C ASN A 300 15.45 -8.72 -32.80
N VAL A 301 14.80 -9.66 -32.07
CA VAL A 301 13.40 -9.58 -31.70
C VAL A 301 13.26 -8.96 -30.32
N VAL A 302 12.53 -7.85 -30.26
CA VAL A 302 12.20 -7.12 -29.03
C VAL A 302 10.69 -6.95 -28.97
N TYR A 303 10.11 -7.16 -27.81
CA TYR A 303 8.69 -6.93 -27.55
C TYR A 303 8.48 -5.74 -26.63
N ALA A 304 7.40 -5.00 -26.88
CA ALA A 304 6.89 -3.96 -26.01
C ALA A 304 5.41 -4.24 -25.73
N PHE A 305 5.07 -4.35 -24.45
CA PHE A 305 3.71 -4.36 -23.96
C PHE A 305 3.34 -2.94 -23.53
N VAL A 306 2.41 -2.31 -24.22
CA VAL A 306 2.12 -0.88 -24.10
C VAL A 306 0.73 -0.69 -23.52
N ASP A 307 0.59 0.16 -22.48
CA ASP A 307 -0.67 0.73 -22.07
C ASP A 307 -0.94 1.99 -22.89
N ASN A 308 -1.85 1.89 -23.85
CA ASN A 308 -2.15 2.96 -24.81
C ASN A 308 -3.29 3.83 -24.27
N TYR A 309 -3.02 5.11 -23.99
CA TYR A 309 -3.97 6.09 -23.43
C TYR A 309 -4.90 6.73 -24.44
N ALA A 310 -4.71 6.48 -25.75
CA ALA A 310 -5.60 6.99 -26.79
C ALA A 310 -7.06 6.60 -26.49
N ARG A 311 -7.98 7.47 -26.87
CA ARG A 311 -9.40 7.15 -26.78
C ARG A 311 -9.73 6.01 -27.75
N GLY A 312 -10.29 4.94 -27.20
CA GLY A 312 -10.80 3.80 -27.94
C GLY A 312 -12.29 3.95 -28.25
N ASP A 313 -13.02 2.84 -28.17
CA ASP A 313 -14.45 2.78 -28.47
C ASP A 313 -15.28 3.63 -27.49
N LYS A 314 -16.37 4.21 -27.99
CA LYS A 314 -17.36 4.86 -27.13
C LYS A 314 -17.95 3.84 -26.16
N ALA A 315 -17.99 4.19 -24.89
CA ALA A 315 -18.61 3.35 -23.88
C ALA A 315 -20.15 3.39 -23.99
N PRO A 316 -20.87 2.28 -23.71
CA PRO A 316 -22.31 2.31 -23.56
C PRO A 316 -22.76 3.32 -22.51
N GLU A 317 -23.98 3.85 -22.65
CA GLU A 317 -24.55 4.73 -21.64
C GLU A 317 -24.55 4.07 -20.25
N ASN A 318 -24.27 4.87 -19.23
CA ASN A 318 -24.18 4.42 -17.83
C ASN A 318 -23.03 3.43 -17.53
N THR A 319 -22.04 3.29 -18.43
CA THR A 319 -20.82 2.53 -18.13
C THR A 319 -20.02 3.25 -17.04
N ARG A 320 -19.56 2.47 -16.06
CA ARG A 320 -18.74 2.98 -14.96
C ARG A 320 -17.37 2.33 -14.96
N ASN A 321 -16.36 3.10 -14.53
CA ASN A 321 -15.05 2.56 -14.23
C ASN A 321 -15.06 1.73 -12.91
N PRO A 322 -13.95 1.05 -12.54
CA PRO A 322 -13.89 0.27 -11.30
C PRO A 322 -14.15 1.06 -10.00
N TYR A 323 -14.04 2.38 -10.04
CA TYR A 323 -14.34 3.27 -8.91
C TYR A 323 -15.80 3.73 -8.86
N GLY A 324 -16.62 3.26 -9.81
CA GLY A 324 -18.04 3.61 -9.90
C GLY A 324 -18.33 4.92 -10.63
N VAL A 325 -17.34 5.57 -11.24
CA VAL A 325 -17.50 6.84 -11.97
C VAL A 325 -17.88 6.58 -13.43
N LEU A 326 -18.84 7.36 -13.97
CA LEU A 326 -19.28 7.28 -15.36
C LEU A 326 -18.13 7.59 -16.33
N ILE A 327 -18.05 6.81 -17.41
CA ILE A 327 -17.08 7.01 -18.50
C ILE A 327 -17.79 7.08 -19.85
N ASP A 328 -17.30 7.94 -20.73
CA ASP A 328 -17.83 8.10 -22.11
C ASP A 328 -17.08 7.24 -23.12
N TYR A 329 -15.80 6.91 -22.86
CA TYR A 329 -14.93 6.15 -23.75
C TYR A 329 -14.10 5.17 -22.95
N TYR A 330 -13.83 4.02 -23.56
CA TYR A 330 -12.75 3.14 -23.09
C TYR A 330 -11.42 3.68 -23.61
N PRO A 331 -10.30 3.54 -22.87
CA PRO A 331 -8.98 3.70 -23.47
C PRO A 331 -8.75 2.56 -24.48
N VAL A 332 -7.82 2.73 -25.42
CA VAL A 332 -7.33 1.64 -26.27
C VAL A 332 -6.76 0.54 -25.38
N GLY A 333 -5.96 0.92 -24.38
CA GLY A 333 -5.44 0.02 -23.36
C GLY A 333 -4.29 -0.82 -23.86
N ASN A 334 -4.29 -2.11 -23.55
CA ASN A 334 -3.14 -2.97 -23.74
C ASN A 334 -2.88 -3.34 -25.19
N GLU A 335 -1.65 -3.16 -25.65
CA GLU A 335 -1.20 -3.51 -26.99
C GLU A 335 0.18 -4.19 -26.94
N ILE A 336 0.41 -5.15 -27.84
CA ILE A 336 1.71 -5.79 -28.02
C ILE A 336 2.32 -5.32 -29.33
N TYR A 337 3.55 -4.86 -29.24
CA TYR A 337 4.39 -4.49 -30.38
C TYR A 337 5.60 -5.40 -30.43
N ARG A 338 6.01 -5.75 -31.67
CA ARG A 338 7.21 -6.54 -31.97
C ARG A 338 8.11 -5.78 -32.93
N SER A 339 9.39 -5.75 -32.63
CA SER A 339 10.47 -5.41 -33.56
C SER A 339 11.23 -6.66 -33.97
N ASN A 340 11.65 -6.74 -35.25
CA ASN A 340 12.50 -7.81 -35.75
C ASN A 340 13.90 -7.29 -36.14
N ASP A 341 14.19 -6.02 -35.89
CA ASP A 341 15.36 -5.27 -36.31
C ASP A 341 16.01 -4.47 -35.17
N LYS A 342 15.98 -5.09 -33.94
CA LYS A 342 16.56 -4.47 -32.73
C LYS A 342 15.92 -3.11 -32.40
N GLY A 343 14.62 -2.96 -32.60
CA GLY A 343 13.87 -1.75 -32.25
C GLY A 343 13.90 -0.64 -33.29
N ALA A 344 14.46 -0.85 -34.48
CA ALA A 344 14.46 0.17 -35.54
C ALA A 344 13.05 0.43 -36.07
N THR A 345 12.26 -0.65 -36.24
CA THR A 345 10.83 -0.58 -36.58
C THR A 345 10.00 -1.48 -35.67
N TRP A 346 8.74 -1.09 -35.42
CA TRP A 346 7.80 -1.80 -34.59
C TRP A 346 6.51 -2.10 -35.34
N THR A 347 6.00 -3.30 -35.16
CA THR A 347 4.74 -3.74 -35.74
C THR A 347 3.79 -4.11 -34.61
N LYS A 348 2.60 -3.54 -34.61
CA LYS A 348 1.51 -3.94 -33.70
C LYS A 348 1.08 -5.37 -34.04
N MET A 349 1.17 -6.26 -33.07
CA MET A 349 0.85 -7.67 -33.21
C MET A 349 -0.57 -7.99 -32.74
N SER A 350 -1.02 -7.42 -31.61
CA SER A 350 -2.28 -7.71 -30.97
C SER A 350 -3.49 -6.99 -31.61
N GLY A 351 -4.71 -7.49 -31.32
CA GLY A 351 -5.95 -6.83 -31.71
C GLY A 351 -6.23 -6.87 -33.20
N GLN A 352 -5.92 -7.98 -33.87
CA GLN A 352 -6.10 -8.15 -35.32
C GLN A 352 -7.57 -8.20 -35.72
N ASP A 353 -8.47 -8.62 -34.83
CA ASP A 353 -9.91 -8.64 -34.98
C ASP A 353 -10.62 -8.12 -33.72
N ASP A 354 -11.93 -7.98 -33.78
CA ASP A 354 -12.72 -7.39 -32.68
C ASP A 354 -12.72 -8.27 -31.41
N GLN A 355 -12.60 -9.59 -31.56
CA GLN A 355 -12.48 -10.52 -30.44
C GLN A 355 -11.15 -10.33 -29.72
N GLN A 356 -10.06 -10.21 -30.46
CA GLN A 356 -8.73 -9.94 -29.91
C GLN A 356 -8.61 -8.53 -29.33
N LYS A 357 -9.23 -7.53 -29.93
CA LYS A 357 -9.31 -6.18 -29.35
C LYS A 357 -10.02 -6.20 -27.99
N LEU A 358 -11.17 -6.88 -27.91
CA LEU A 358 -11.91 -7.03 -26.66
C LEU A 358 -11.10 -7.79 -25.61
N PHE A 359 -10.39 -8.86 -26.02
CA PHE A 359 -9.52 -9.61 -25.13
C PHE A 359 -8.41 -8.72 -24.56
N MET A 360 -7.69 -7.97 -25.40
CA MET A 360 -6.61 -7.08 -24.99
C MET A 360 -7.13 -5.95 -24.08
N ARG A 361 -8.27 -5.35 -24.37
CA ARG A 361 -8.88 -4.34 -23.50
C ARG A 361 -9.20 -4.88 -22.11
N ASN A 362 -9.68 -6.12 -22.00
CA ASN A 362 -10.05 -6.73 -20.73
C ASN A 362 -8.87 -7.34 -19.98
N LEU A 363 -7.69 -7.42 -20.57
CA LEU A 363 -6.50 -8.07 -20.03
C LEU A 363 -6.05 -7.48 -18.69
N SER A 364 -6.02 -6.15 -18.60
CA SER A 364 -5.75 -5.40 -17.37
C SER A 364 -6.93 -4.54 -16.93
N SER A 365 -8.07 -4.60 -17.60
CA SER A 365 -9.18 -3.68 -17.37
C SER A 365 -8.72 -2.21 -17.46
N SER A 366 -8.98 -1.40 -16.45
CA SER A 366 -8.47 -0.01 -16.36
C SER A 366 -7.08 0.10 -15.71
N TYR A 367 -6.45 -1.01 -15.33
CA TYR A 367 -5.21 -1.04 -14.55
C TYR A 367 -3.95 -1.31 -15.37
N GLY A 368 -3.91 -0.97 -16.68
CA GLY A 368 -2.70 -1.14 -17.49
C GLY A 368 -1.48 -0.39 -16.93
N TRP A 369 -1.70 0.67 -16.21
CA TRP A 369 -0.65 1.43 -15.52
C TRP A 369 -0.08 0.71 -14.27
N VAL A 370 -0.78 -0.27 -13.70
CA VAL A 370 -0.29 -1.14 -12.62
C VAL A 370 0.44 -2.34 -13.20
N PHE A 371 -0.15 -2.98 -14.22
CA PHE A 371 0.40 -4.15 -14.89
C PHE A 371 1.27 -3.70 -16.08
N GLY A 372 1.69 -4.60 -16.93
CA GLY A 372 2.40 -4.26 -18.15
C GLY A 372 3.76 -4.91 -18.23
N ASN A 373 3.91 -6.07 -17.61
CA ASN A 373 5.10 -6.89 -17.77
C ASN A 373 4.86 -7.96 -18.84
N THR A 374 5.89 -8.22 -19.66
CA THR A 374 5.89 -9.30 -20.64
C THR A 374 7.16 -10.14 -20.51
N ARG A 375 7.09 -11.42 -20.88
CA ARG A 375 8.25 -12.30 -20.95
C ARG A 375 8.22 -13.10 -22.25
N VAL A 376 9.34 -13.14 -22.93
CA VAL A 376 9.56 -13.98 -24.10
C VAL A 376 10.09 -15.32 -23.64
N ASP A 377 9.58 -16.44 -24.18
CA ASP A 377 10.19 -17.75 -23.90
C ASP A 377 11.66 -17.71 -24.36
N PRO A 378 12.61 -18.05 -23.48
CA PRO A 378 14.03 -17.95 -23.82
C PRO A 378 14.47 -18.83 -25.01
N ARG A 379 13.65 -19.80 -25.41
CA ARG A 379 13.92 -20.79 -26.46
C ARG A 379 13.17 -20.51 -27.76
N ASP A 380 12.04 -19.74 -27.69
CA ASP A 380 11.18 -19.45 -28.84
C ASP A 380 10.78 -17.98 -28.87
N GLU A 381 11.29 -17.27 -29.86
CA GLU A 381 11.02 -15.83 -30.05
C GLU A 381 9.54 -15.50 -30.34
N ASN A 382 8.70 -16.49 -30.67
CA ASN A 382 7.28 -16.31 -30.98
C ASN A 382 6.36 -16.62 -29.82
N THR A 383 6.88 -17.24 -28.77
CA THR A 383 6.12 -17.51 -27.53
C THR A 383 6.34 -16.39 -26.51
N ILE A 384 5.27 -15.69 -26.17
CA ILE A 384 5.30 -14.60 -25.17
C ILE A 384 4.23 -14.79 -24.12
N TYR A 385 4.55 -14.37 -22.90
CA TYR A 385 3.66 -14.32 -21.75
C TYR A 385 3.40 -12.87 -21.38
N VAL A 386 2.15 -12.55 -21.13
CA VAL A 386 1.72 -11.21 -20.70
C VAL A 386 1.12 -11.31 -19.32
N LEU A 387 1.62 -10.49 -18.40
CA LEU A 387 1.27 -10.45 -16.99
C LEU A 387 0.29 -9.30 -16.73
N ALA A 388 -0.91 -9.64 -16.31
CA ALA A 388 -1.98 -8.71 -16.02
C ALA A 388 -2.93 -9.31 -14.95
N LEU A 389 -4.24 -9.06 -15.00
CA LEU A 389 -5.23 -9.71 -14.11
C LEU A 389 -5.16 -11.25 -14.16
N GLY A 390 -4.65 -11.78 -15.25
CA GLY A 390 -4.24 -13.18 -15.42
C GLY A 390 -2.91 -13.26 -16.17
N VAL A 391 -2.36 -14.44 -16.30
CA VAL A 391 -1.27 -14.70 -17.25
C VAL A 391 -1.87 -15.19 -18.56
N SER A 392 -1.52 -14.53 -19.65
CA SER A 392 -1.92 -14.92 -21.01
C SER A 392 -0.69 -15.29 -21.82
N VAL A 393 -0.82 -16.33 -22.65
CA VAL A 393 0.27 -16.80 -23.52
C VAL A 393 -0.13 -16.68 -24.98
N SER A 394 0.84 -16.27 -25.81
CA SER A 394 0.75 -16.32 -27.27
C SER A 394 1.88 -17.19 -27.80
N HIS A 395 1.57 -18.04 -28.79
CA HIS A 395 2.53 -18.87 -29.49
C HIS A 395 2.75 -18.42 -30.96
N ASP A 396 2.19 -17.29 -31.34
CA ASP A 396 2.20 -16.74 -32.69
C ASP A 396 2.68 -15.28 -32.76
N ALA A 397 3.65 -14.98 -31.88
CA ALA A 397 4.30 -13.67 -31.79
C ALA A 397 3.36 -12.52 -31.32
N GLY A 398 2.35 -12.84 -30.52
CA GLY A 398 1.44 -11.84 -29.94
C GLY A 398 0.21 -11.51 -30.79
N LYS A 399 -0.10 -12.32 -31.82
CA LYS A 399 -1.30 -12.13 -32.64
C LYS A 399 -2.56 -12.63 -31.96
N THR A 400 -2.46 -13.82 -31.36
CA THR A 400 -3.56 -14.41 -30.56
C THR A 400 -3.06 -14.80 -29.18
N PHE A 401 -3.99 -14.76 -28.21
CA PHE A 401 -3.69 -15.07 -26.81
C PHE A 401 -4.69 -16.05 -26.23
N GLU A 402 -4.23 -16.92 -25.35
CA GLU A 402 -5.04 -17.78 -24.50
C GLU A 402 -4.64 -17.59 -23.02
N GLY A 403 -5.61 -17.77 -22.10
CA GLY A 403 -5.33 -17.71 -20.66
C GLY A 403 -4.55 -18.94 -20.21
N MET A 404 -3.47 -18.74 -19.47
CA MET A 404 -2.68 -19.82 -18.90
C MET A 404 -3.49 -20.56 -17.82
N GLY A 405 -3.49 -21.89 -17.85
CA GLY A 405 -4.27 -22.72 -16.92
C GLY A 405 -5.67 -23.11 -17.42
N ARG A 406 -6.09 -22.67 -18.61
CA ARG A 406 -7.36 -23.03 -19.25
C ARG A 406 -7.16 -23.83 -20.54
N ARG A 407 -6.26 -24.79 -20.58
CA ARG A 407 -6.14 -25.66 -21.75
C ARG A 407 -7.48 -26.38 -22.01
N GLY A 408 -8.16 -26.03 -23.12
CA GLY A 408 -9.37 -26.70 -23.61
C GLY A 408 -10.72 -26.09 -23.20
N ALA A 409 -10.76 -24.92 -22.54
CA ALA A 409 -12.00 -24.18 -22.39
C ALA A 409 -12.26 -23.33 -23.66
N PRO A 410 -13.46 -23.35 -24.27
CA PRO A 410 -13.79 -22.40 -25.32
C PRO A 410 -13.70 -20.98 -24.77
N PRO A 411 -13.39 -19.97 -25.61
CA PRO A 411 -13.37 -18.58 -25.18
C PRO A 411 -14.68 -18.23 -24.46
N PRO A 412 -14.66 -17.46 -23.39
CA PRO A 412 -15.87 -17.11 -22.65
C PRO A 412 -16.85 -16.45 -23.62
N THR A 413 -18.01 -17.04 -23.75
CA THR A 413 -19.15 -16.39 -24.42
C THR A 413 -19.36 -15.05 -23.72
N PRO A 414 -19.51 -13.94 -24.43
CA PRO A 414 -19.75 -12.65 -23.80
C PRO A 414 -21.01 -12.75 -22.95
N THR A 415 -20.85 -12.87 -21.66
CA THR A 415 -21.94 -12.70 -20.71
C THR A 415 -22.36 -11.24 -20.79
N PRO A 416 -23.64 -10.91 -20.92
CA PRO A 416 -24.09 -9.53 -20.85
C PRO A 416 -23.54 -8.94 -19.56
N THR A 417 -22.78 -7.86 -19.68
CA THR A 417 -22.23 -7.13 -18.54
C THR A 417 -23.38 -6.59 -17.71
N VAL A 418 -23.75 -7.32 -16.68
CA VAL A 418 -24.40 -6.71 -15.53
C VAL A 418 -23.32 -5.81 -14.92
N PRO A 419 -23.59 -4.54 -14.63
CA PRO A 419 -22.61 -3.67 -14.01
C PRO A 419 -22.09 -4.36 -12.75
N ALA A 420 -20.82 -4.68 -12.70
CA ALA A 420 -20.17 -5.15 -11.49
C ALA A 420 -20.28 -4.00 -10.48
N VAL A 421 -21.09 -4.18 -9.48
CA VAL A 421 -21.05 -3.35 -8.29
C VAL A 421 -19.61 -3.51 -7.75
N ALA A 422 -18.88 -2.41 -7.66
CA ALA A 422 -17.57 -2.38 -7.08
C ALA A 422 -17.60 -3.13 -5.73
N GLY A 423 -16.82 -4.19 -5.60
CA GLY A 423 -16.80 -5.03 -4.40
C GLY A 423 -17.09 -6.52 -4.58
N GLN A 424 -17.37 -7.00 -5.80
CA GLN A 424 -17.39 -8.43 -6.04
C GLN A 424 -16.17 -8.85 -6.87
N THR A 425 -15.01 -8.99 -6.22
CA THR A 425 -14.01 -9.91 -6.72
C THR A 425 -14.64 -11.30 -6.70
N THR A 426 -14.80 -11.88 -7.87
CA THR A 426 -15.12 -13.31 -7.96
C THR A 426 -13.96 -14.05 -7.31
N THR A 427 -14.15 -14.49 -6.10
CA THR A 427 -13.25 -15.42 -5.43
C THR A 427 -13.10 -16.64 -6.31
N ALA A 428 -12.00 -16.73 -7.05
CA ALA A 428 -11.52 -18.00 -7.57
C ALA A 428 -11.42 -18.91 -6.35
N GLY A 429 -12.20 -19.99 -6.35
CA GLY A 429 -12.48 -20.81 -5.18
C GLY A 429 -11.23 -21.14 -4.38
N ALA A 430 -11.14 -20.59 -3.18
CA ALA A 430 -10.20 -21.03 -2.18
C ALA A 430 -10.60 -22.45 -1.79
N SER A 431 -9.86 -23.44 -2.29
CA SER A 431 -10.01 -24.81 -1.84
C SER A 431 -9.68 -24.85 -0.35
N GLN A 432 -10.62 -25.33 0.44
CA GLN A 432 -10.52 -25.46 1.89
C GLN A 432 -9.40 -26.45 2.24
N ALA A 433 -8.32 -25.93 2.82
CA ALA A 433 -7.40 -26.74 3.61
C ALA A 433 -7.84 -26.63 5.07
N GLY A 434 -8.07 -27.76 5.73
CA GLY A 434 -8.35 -27.80 7.16
C GLY A 434 -7.18 -27.27 8.02
N PRO A 435 -7.37 -27.08 9.34
CA PRO A 435 -6.37 -26.51 10.21
C PRO A 435 -5.16 -27.41 10.32
N GLY A 436 -4.03 -27.01 9.78
CA GLY A 436 -2.76 -27.71 9.94
C GLY A 436 -1.72 -27.34 8.90
N VAL A 437 -0.66 -26.68 9.38
CA VAL A 437 0.67 -26.55 8.79
C VAL A 437 0.73 -25.98 7.36
N ASN A 438 1.53 -24.93 7.16
CA ASN A 438 1.98 -24.39 5.89
C ASN A 438 2.36 -25.51 4.90
N ARG A 439 1.43 -25.97 4.08
CA ARG A 439 1.71 -26.86 2.98
C ARG A 439 1.46 -26.16 1.67
N PRO A 440 2.34 -26.35 0.68
CA PRO A 440 2.10 -25.88 -0.67
C PRO A 440 0.75 -26.39 -1.20
N VAL A 441 -0.04 -25.50 -1.81
CA VAL A 441 -1.37 -25.85 -2.35
C VAL A 441 -1.28 -25.91 -3.87
N ALA A 442 -1.63 -27.06 -4.46
CA ALA A 442 -1.68 -27.24 -5.90
C ALA A 442 -2.88 -26.50 -6.50
N THR A 443 -2.66 -25.79 -7.59
CA THR A 443 -3.68 -25.07 -8.38
C THR A 443 -3.42 -25.27 -9.87
N THR A 444 -4.42 -25.00 -10.72
CA THR A 444 -4.25 -24.99 -12.18
C THR A 444 -3.99 -23.61 -12.76
N SER A 445 -3.87 -22.58 -11.92
CA SER A 445 -3.67 -21.21 -12.35
C SER A 445 -2.37 -20.63 -11.79
N PRO A 446 -1.61 -19.82 -12.54
CA PRO A 446 -0.44 -19.08 -12.04
C PRO A 446 -0.79 -18.01 -11.02
N GLY A 447 -2.05 -17.68 -10.81
CA GLY A 447 -2.56 -16.65 -9.90
C GLY A 447 -3.35 -15.58 -10.63
N GLY A 448 -3.94 -14.66 -9.87
CA GLY A 448 -4.53 -13.41 -10.37
C GLY A 448 -3.63 -12.22 -10.05
N ASP A 449 -3.75 -11.15 -10.82
CA ASP A 449 -2.97 -9.91 -10.64
C ASP A 449 -1.47 -10.18 -10.63
N ASN A 450 -0.93 -10.52 -11.82
CA ASN A 450 0.43 -11.02 -11.96
C ASN A 450 1.42 -9.89 -12.24
N HIS A 451 2.53 -9.87 -11.49
CA HIS A 451 3.58 -8.86 -11.56
C HIS A 451 4.91 -9.41 -12.07
N ALA A 452 5.23 -10.66 -11.75
CA ALA A 452 6.50 -11.28 -12.09
C ALA A 452 6.34 -12.68 -12.65
N MET A 453 7.21 -13.03 -13.58
CA MET A 453 7.36 -14.39 -14.11
C MET A 453 8.82 -14.64 -14.46
N TRP A 454 9.30 -15.80 -14.11
CA TRP A 454 10.60 -16.31 -14.54
C TRP A 454 10.43 -17.66 -15.25
N LEU A 455 11.07 -17.78 -16.43
CA LEU A 455 11.04 -18.96 -17.27
C LEU A 455 12.45 -19.55 -17.30
N ASP A 456 12.57 -20.83 -16.98
CA ASP A 456 13.89 -21.49 -16.99
C ASP A 456 14.42 -21.63 -18.44
N PRO A 457 15.57 -21.05 -18.77
CA PRO A 457 16.14 -21.18 -20.10
C PRO A 457 16.62 -22.62 -20.44
N LYS A 458 16.80 -23.46 -19.40
CA LYS A 458 17.31 -24.83 -19.54
C LYS A 458 16.20 -25.88 -19.42
N ASP A 459 15.14 -25.61 -18.65
CA ASP A 459 14.03 -26.52 -18.41
C ASP A 459 12.68 -25.86 -18.73
N PRO A 460 12.00 -26.23 -19.85
CA PRO A 460 10.72 -25.65 -20.23
C PRO A 460 9.59 -25.90 -19.21
N ASN A 461 9.78 -26.87 -18.33
CA ASN A 461 8.76 -27.25 -17.36
C ASN A 461 8.83 -26.40 -16.09
N PHE A 462 9.99 -25.78 -15.80
CA PHE A 462 10.17 -25.02 -14.57
C PHE A 462 9.86 -23.54 -14.77
N MET A 463 8.83 -23.05 -14.07
CA MET A 463 8.37 -21.67 -14.15
C MET A 463 8.04 -21.13 -12.76
N LEU A 464 8.26 -19.82 -12.56
CA LEU A 464 7.89 -19.10 -11.34
C LEU A 464 6.92 -17.98 -11.69
N SER A 465 5.96 -17.70 -10.79
CA SER A 465 5.05 -16.55 -10.87
C SER A 465 4.94 -15.84 -9.54
N GLY A 466 5.02 -14.50 -9.58
CA GLY A 466 4.71 -13.59 -8.48
C GLY A 466 3.44 -12.83 -8.79
N ASN A 467 2.50 -12.82 -7.85
CA ASN A 467 1.17 -12.22 -8.02
C ASN A 467 0.61 -11.74 -6.68
N ASP A 468 -0.57 -11.10 -6.67
CA ASP A 468 -1.17 -10.54 -5.45
C ASP A 468 -1.54 -11.61 -4.41
N SER A 469 -1.73 -12.85 -4.83
CA SER A 469 -2.00 -13.98 -3.92
C SER A 469 -0.76 -14.78 -3.52
N GLY A 470 0.44 -14.31 -3.84
CA GLY A 470 1.72 -14.87 -3.41
C GLY A 470 2.62 -15.38 -4.53
N PHE A 471 3.52 -16.27 -4.19
CA PHE A 471 4.50 -16.89 -5.07
C PHE A 471 4.05 -18.28 -5.49
N ARG A 472 4.31 -18.64 -6.75
CA ARG A 472 3.94 -19.96 -7.30
C ARG A 472 5.06 -20.57 -8.12
N VAL A 473 5.15 -21.90 -8.07
CA VAL A 473 6.09 -22.73 -8.82
C VAL A 473 5.32 -23.69 -9.69
N SER A 474 5.67 -23.80 -10.97
CA SER A 474 5.27 -24.87 -11.87
C SER A 474 6.48 -25.74 -12.20
N LYS A 475 6.25 -27.04 -12.31
CA LYS A 475 7.26 -28.05 -12.70
C LYS A 475 6.80 -28.88 -13.91
N ASP A 476 5.77 -28.40 -14.63
CA ASP A 476 5.13 -29.08 -15.77
C ASP A 476 4.72 -28.10 -16.90
N GLY A 477 5.49 -27.01 -17.07
CA GLY A 477 5.26 -26.05 -18.14
C GLY A 477 3.99 -25.21 -17.95
N GLY A 478 3.60 -24.97 -16.70
CA GLY A 478 2.43 -24.17 -16.36
C GLY A 478 1.09 -24.91 -16.36
N ALA A 479 1.10 -26.24 -16.50
CA ALA A 479 -0.13 -27.02 -16.42
C ALA A 479 -0.69 -27.07 -15.00
N THR A 480 0.20 -27.18 -14.00
CA THR A 480 -0.13 -27.06 -12.58
C THR A 480 0.85 -26.14 -11.85
N TRP A 481 0.38 -25.54 -10.77
CA TRP A 481 1.13 -24.59 -9.96
C TRP A 481 1.03 -24.93 -8.49
N THR A 482 2.12 -24.80 -7.76
CA THR A 482 2.15 -24.94 -6.31
C THR A 482 2.32 -23.57 -5.68
N ARG A 483 1.38 -23.15 -4.82
CA ARG A 483 1.46 -21.89 -4.09
C ARG A 483 2.36 -22.05 -2.87
N ALA A 484 3.35 -21.21 -2.75
CA ALA A 484 4.23 -21.12 -1.59
C ALA A 484 3.50 -20.54 -0.37
N ALA A 485 3.88 -21.00 0.81
CA ALA A 485 3.37 -20.48 2.08
C ALA A 485 4.29 -19.37 2.63
N ILE A 486 4.25 -18.19 1.99
CA ILE A 486 4.98 -17.00 2.42
C ILE A 486 4.02 -16.12 3.24
N PRO A 487 4.27 -15.84 4.54
CA PRO A 487 3.40 -15.02 5.37
C PRO A 487 3.65 -13.52 5.14
N SER A 488 3.32 -13.04 3.94
CA SER A 488 3.51 -11.67 3.48
C SER A 488 2.21 -10.88 3.37
N SER A 489 1.16 -11.27 4.08
CA SER A 489 -0.16 -10.64 4.00
C SER A 489 -0.16 -9.17 4.44
N THR A 490 -0.94 -8.36 3.73
CA THR A 490 -1.00 -6.90 3.82
C THR A 490 -2.30 -6.46 4.49
N PHE A 491 -2.28 -6.30 5.82
CA PHE A 491 -3.43 -5.84 6.60
C PHE A 491 -3.53 -4.30 6.61
N PHE A 492 -4.77 -3.78 6.69
CA PHE A 492 -5.06 -2.35 6.74
C PHE A 492 -5.68 -1.89 8.05
N ASP A 493 -6.57 -2.69 8.61
CA ASP A 493 -7.40 -2.35 9.77
C ASP A 493 -7.42 -3.52 10.74
N MET A 494 -7.67 -3.23 12.01
CA MET A 494 -7.78 -4.24 13.05
C MET A 494 -8.91 -3.90 14.00
N ALA A 495 -9.79 -4.87 14.26
CA ALA A 495 -10.81 -4.82 15.29
C ALA A 495 -10.77 -6.08 16.13
N PHE A 496 -11.46 -6.08 17.29
CA PHE A 496 -11.55 -7.24 18.17
C PHE A 496 -12.95 -7.41 18.74
N ASP A 497 -13.27 -8.63 19.17
CA ASP A 497 -14.46 -8.93 19.98
C ASP A 497 -14.08 -9.12 21.48
N MET A 498 -15.10 -9.31 22.32
CA MET A 498 -14.93 -9.51 23.76
C MET A 498 -15.13 -10.98 24.18
N ASP A 499 -15.09 -11.93 23.25
CA ASP A 499 -15.14 -13.38 23.53
C ASP A 499 -13.95 -13.84 24.40
N THR A 500 -13.99 -15.06 24.87
CA THR A 500 -12.90 -15.69 25.63
C THR A 500 -12.59 -17.08 25.07
N PRO A 501 -11.44 -17.29 24.42
CA PRO A 501 -10.47 -16.27 23.98
C PRO A 501 -11.07 -15.31 22.94
N PHE A 502 -10.56 -14.09 22.87
CA PHE A 502 -11.05 -13.07 21.95
C PHE A 502 -10.61 -13.34 20.52
N ARG A 503 -11.30 -12.71 19.54
CA ARG A 503 -10.89 -12.74 18.14
C ARG A 503 -10.51 -11.36 17.65
N VAL A 504 -9.57 -11.34 16.73
CA VAL A 504 -9.27 -10.16 15.91
C VAL A 504 -9.85 -10.32 14.52
N TYR A 505 -10.21 -9.17 13.93
CA TYR A 505 -10.78 -9.05 12.59
C TYR A 505 -9.96 -8.02 11.82
N GLY A 506 -9.68 -8.28 10.54
CA GLY A 506 -8.98 -7.34 9.68
C GLY A 506 -9.14 -7.69 8.21
N SER A 507 -8.94 -6.71 7.34
CA SER A 507 -8.97 -6.89 5.90
C SER A 507 -7.56 -6.97 5.33
N VAL A 508 -7.40 -7.83 4.32
CA VAL A 508 -6.15 -8.05 3.59
C VAL A 508 -6.33 -7.60 2.16
N GLN A 509 -5.39 -6.81 1.67
CA GLN A 509 -5.39 -6.34 0.28
C GLN A 509 -5.49 -7.52 -0.70
N ASP A 510 -6.29 -7.36 -1.74
CA ASP A 510 -6.50 -8.30 -2.85
C ASP A 510 -7.02 -9.70 -2.43
N HIS A 511 -7.50 -9.85 -1.16
CA HIS A 511 -7.96 -11.13 -0.64
C HIS A 511 -9.36 -11.08 -0.01
N GLY A 512 -9.60 -10.15 0.90
CA GLY A 512 -10.85 -10.05 1.66
C GLY A 512 -10.63 -9.84 3.15
N SER A 513 -11.66 -10.11 3.95
CA SER A 513 -11.61 -9.98 5.40
C SER A 513 -11.40 -11.32 6.07
N TYR A 514 -10.62 -11.28 7.17
CA TYR A 514 -10.23 -12.45 7.94
C TYR A 514 -10.36 -12.21 9.44
N ARG A 515 -10.46 -13.31 10.20
CA ARG A 515 -10.45 -13.29 11.67
C ARG A 515 -9.63 -14.43 12.23
N ALA A 516 -9.11 -14.24 13.44
CA ALA A 516 -8.38 -15.27 14.17
C ALA A 516 -8.62 -15.18 15.67
N VAL A 517 -8.52 -16.32 16.34
CA VAL A 517 -8.53 -16.39 17.81
C VAL A 517 -7.17 -15.96 18.34
N VAL A 518 -7.16 -15.11 19.34
CA VAL A 518 -5.99 -14.70 20.11
C VAL A 518 -6.08 -15.35 21.48
N ASP A 519 -5.43 -16.49 21.65
CA ASP A 519 -5.39 -17.21 22.93
C ASP A 519 -4.09 -16.89 23.67
N VAL A 520 -4.18 -16.07 24.70
CA VAL A 520 -3.06 -15.67 25.56
C VAL A 520 -3.08 -16.34 26.93
N SER A 521 -3.89 -17.37 27.12
CA SER A 521 -4.02 -18.10 28.40
C SER A 521 -2.70 -18.64 28.96
N ASN A 522 -1.73 -18.96 28.07
CA ASN A 522 -0.39 -19.40 28.41
C ASN A 522 0.69 -18.30 28.24
N GLY A 523 0.26 -17.04 28.08
CA GLY A 523 1.11 -15.89 27.80
C GLY A 523 1.43 -15.71 26.31
N VAL A 524 1.73 -14.47 25.93
CA VAL A 524 2.00 -14.08 24.53
C VAL A 524 3.20 -14.86 23.94
N ALA A 525 4.24 -15.12 24.74
CA ALA A 525 5.44 -15.84 24.29
C ALA A 525 5.19 -17.32 23.93
N ALA A 526 4.11 -17.92 24.43
CA ALA A 526 3.73 -19.30 24.15
C ALA A 526 2.83 -19.44 22.91
N MET A 527 2.37 -18.33 22.34
CA MET A 527 1.50 -18.32 21.16
C MET A 527 2.19 -18.97 19.96
N LYS A 528 1.40 -19.67 19.16
CA LYS A 528 1.85 -20.24 17.88
C LYS A 528 1.08 -19.59 16.74
N PRO A 529 1.72 -19.40 15.58
CA PRO A 529 1.04 -18.89 14.39
C PRO A 529 -0.17 -19.74 14.01
N VAL A 530 -1.26 -19.08 13.64
CA VAL A 530 -2.53 -19.72 13.27
C VAL A 530 -2.94 -19.37 11.84
N ALA A 531 -3.77 -20.24 11.26
CA ALA A 531 -4.49 -19.91 10.04
C ALA A 531 -5.67 -18.99 10.38
N PHE A 532 -5.91 -17.99 9.56
CA PHE A 532 -7.06 -17.11 9.72
C PHE A 532 -8.27 -17.66 8.95
N GLU A 533 -9.44 -17.49 9.52
CA GLU A 533 -10.72 -17.80 8.91
C GLU A 533 -11.26 -16.59 8.16
N SER A 534 -12.05 -16.81 7.10
CA SER A 534 -12.77 -15.73 6.43
C SER A 534 -13.74 -15.05 7.40
N ALA A 535 -13.80 -13.72 7.33
CA ALA A 535 -14.72 -12.87 8.07
C ALA A 535 -15.67 -12.14 7.12
N PRO A 536 -16.78 -11.57 7.63
CA PRO A 536 -17.61 -10.67 6.84
C PRO A 536 -16.81 -9.45 6.35
N GLY A 537 -17.13 -8.97 5.15
CA GLY A 537 -16.43 -7.87 4.48
C GLY A 537 -15.67 -8.35 3.24
N GLY A 538 -14.96 -7.45 2.61
CA GLY A 538 -14.08 -7.67 1.46
C GLY A 538 -12.68 -7.16 1.76
N GLU A 539 -11.86 -6.98 0.74
CA GLU A 539 -10.63 -6.20 0.86
C GLU A 539 -10.95 -4.75 1.23
N GLY A 540 -10.02 -4.04 1.85
CA GLY A 540 -10.25 -2.63 2.21
C GLY A 540 -11.45 -2.40 3.13
N SER A 541 -11.80 -3.38 3.98
CA SER A 541 -12.89 -3.24 4.94
C SER A 541 -12.37 -2.83 6.30
N THR A 542 -13.06 -1.87 6.93
CA THR A 542 -12.96 -1.63 8.37
C THR A 542 -14.03 -2.45 9.08
N HIS A 543 -13.77 -2.84 10.32
CA HIS A 543 -14.67 -3.70 11.11
C HIS A 543 -15.07 -3.05 12.42
N ALA A 544 -16.32 -3.30 12.84
CA ALA A 544 -16.78 -3.05 14.18
C ALA A 544 -17.63 -4.23 14.65
N ILE A 545 -17.35 -4.73 15.86
CA ILE A 545 -18.04 -5.86 16.45
C ILE A 545 -18.92 -5.36 17.59
N ASP A 546 -20.18 -5.77 17.62
CA ASP A 546 -21.09 -5.40 18.69
C ASP A 546 -20.55 -5.91 20.04
N PRO A 547 -20.20 -5.03 20.99
CA PRO A 547 -19.60 -5.43 22.26
C PRO A 547 -20.53 -6.24 23.14
N THR A 548 -21.83 -6.27 22.83
CA THR A 548 -22.86 -7.02 23.57
C THR A 548 -23.23 -8.33 22.90
N ASN A 549 -22.86 -8.50 21.61
CA ASN A 549 -23.10 -9.72 20.85
C ASN A 549 -22.04 -9.91 19.74
N PRO A 550 -20.99 -10.70 19.98
CA PRO A 550 -19.89 -10.88 19.04
C PRO A 550 -20.27 -11.53 17.71
N ASN A 551 -21.50 -12.05 17.59
CA ASN A 551 -22.02 -12.55 16.31
C ASN A 551 -22.47 -11.42 15.37
N ILE A 552 -22.67 -10.21 15.84
CA ILE A 552 -23.03 -9.07 15.01
C ILE A 552 -21.76 -8.33 14.61
N VAL A 553 -21.43 -8.44 13.34
CA VAL A 553 -20.23 -7.84 12.72
C VAL A 553 -20.68 -6.83 11.68
N TYR A 554 -20.20 -5.62 11.81
CA TYR A 554 -20.30 -4.57 10.80
C TYR A 554 -19.01 -4.51 9.99
N SER A 555 -19.12 -4.38 8.68
CA SER A 555 -17.98 -4.28 7.77
C SER A 555 -18.22 -3.15 6.79
N ALA A 556 -17.38 -2.12 6.81
CA ALA A 556 -17.40 -1.05 5.83
C ALA A 556 -16.36 -1.37 4.76
N GLY A 557 -16.82 -1.69 3.55
CA GLY A 557 -15.98 -2.12 2.44
C GLY A 557 -15.50 -0.97 1.56
N THR A 558 -14.84 -1.34 0.46
CA THR A 558 -14.27 -0.40 -0.52
C THR A 558 -15.30 0.60 -1.02
N TYR A 559 -14.89 1.87 -1.06
CA TYR A 559 -15.65 3.00 -1.61
C TYR A 559 -17.02 3.22 -0.97
N GLY A 560 -17.11 2.94 0.35
CA GLY A 560 -18.29 3.25 1.14
C GLY A 560 -19.40 2.20 1.07
N ALA A 561 -19.11 0.97 0.69
CA ALA A 561 -19.99 -0.15 0.96
C ALA A 561 -20.02 -0.41 2.47
N ILE A 562 -21.19 -0.75 3.04
CA ILE A 562 -21.32 -1.14 4.45
C ILE A 562 -22.36 -2.23 4.62
N THR A 563 -22.02 -3.25 5.41
CA THR A 563 -22.89 -4.38 5.70
C THR A 563 -22.94 -4.69 7.19
N ARG A 564 -24.04 -5.29 7.60
CA ARG A 564 -24.20 -5.93 8.91
C ARG A 564 -24.40 -7.42 8.71
N SER A 565 -23.59 -8.23 9.37
CA SER A 565 -23.67 -9.69 9.33
C SER A 565 -24.02 -10.27 10.69
N ASP A 566 -24.91 -11.27 10.70
CA ASP A 566 -25.24 -12.06 11.91
C ASP A 566 -24.67 -13.49 11.71
N LEU A 567 -23.57 -13.76 12.40
CA LEU A 567 -22.86 -15.03 12.34
C LEU A 567 -23.62 -16.16 13.08
N GLY A 568 -24.44 -15.79 14.11
CA GLY A 568 -25.24 -16.74 14.88
C GLY A 568 -26.43 -17.30 14.06
N ALA A 569 -27.09 -16.46 13.27
CA ALA A 569 -28.19 -16.87 12.40
C ALA A 569 -27.75 -17.83 11.30
N ALA A 570 -26.52 -17.72 10.82
CA ALA A 570 -25.96 -18.63 9.81
C ALA A 570 -25.68 -20.01 10.36
N ALA A 571 -25.13 -20.11 11.56
CA ALA A 571 -24.87 -21.37 12.23
C ALA A 571 -26.16 -22.15 12.48
N ALA A 572 -27.24 -21.46 12.89
CA ALA A 572 -28.55 -22.04 13.14
C ALA A 572 -29.26 -22.53 11.85
N ALA A 573 -28.97 -21.93 10.69
CA ALA A 573 -29.61 -22.29 9.42
C ALA A 573 -28.88 -23.41 8.65
N GLY A 574 -27.78 -23.96 9.20
CA GLY A 574 -26.97 -25.00 8.52
C GLY A 574 -26.32 -24.52 7.21
N ARG A 575 -26.34 -23.22 6.96
CA ARG A 575 -25.70 -22.57 5.81
C ARG A 575 -24.23 -22.36 6.13
N GLY A 576 -23.34 -22.94 5.34
CA GLY A 576 -21.92 -22.82 5.56
C GLY A 576 -21.48 -21.35 5.65
N ARG A 577 -20.53 -21.07 6.48
CA ARG A 577 -19.65 -19.88 6.77
C ARG A 577 -20.10 -18.45 6.36
N GLY A 578 -21.20 -18.24 5.67
CA GLY A 578 -21.76 -16.93 5.33
C GLY A 578 -22.99 -16.64 6.19
N GLY A 579 -22.85 -15.74 7.18
CA GLY A 579 -23.96 -15.25 7.97
C GLY A 579 -25.06 -14.60 7.11
N SER A 580 -26.19 -14.30 7.72
CA SER A 580 -27.17 -13.41 7.09
C SER A 580 -26.55 -12.01 7.01
N THR A 581 -26.11 -11.62 5.82
CA THR A 581 -25.50 -10.31 5.56
C THR A 581 -26.54 -9.37 4.95
N THR A 582 -26.69 -8.20 5.54
CA THR A 582 -27.61 -7.14 5.09
C THR A 582 -26.79 -5.95 4.66
N ASN A 583 -27.04 -5.45 3.44
CA ASN A 583 -26.51 -4.14 3.01
C ASN A 583 -27.26 -3.04 3.77
N ILE A 584 -26.49 -2.21 4.47
CA ILE A 584 -27.01 -1.11 5.30
C ILE A 584 -26.49 0.25 4.84
N ARG A 585 -25.99 0.38 3.60
CA ARG A 585 -25.45 1.64 3.06
C ARG A 585 -26.50 2.74 3.09
N PRO A 586 -26.17 3.96 3.57
CA PRO A 586 -27.00 5.14 3.41
C PRO A 586 -27.37 5.37 1.95
N LYS A 587 -28.56 5.93 1.73
CA LYS A 587 -29.01 6.34 0.38
C LYS A 587 -28.80 7.84 0.21
N PRO A 588 -28.54 8.32 -1.03
CA PRO A 588 -28.57 9.74 -1.33
C PRO A 588 -29.92 10.35 -0.92
N GLU A 589 -29.89 11.59 -0.43
CA GLU A 589 -31.10 12.35 -0.14
C GLU A 589 -31.65 12.98 -1.42
N THR A 590 -32.95 13.24 -1.44
CA THR A 590 -33.60 13.93 -2.58
C THR A 590 -33.01 15.33 -2.73
N GLY A 591 -32.39 15.62 -3.87
CA GLY A 591 -31.75 16.90 -4.16
C GLY A 591 -30.23 16.89 -4.00
N ASP A 592 -29.63 15.78 -3.61
CA ASP A 592 -28.17 15.63 -3.68
C ASP A 592 -27.73 15.73 -5.15
N ALA A 593 -26.79 16.65 -5.41
CA ALA A 593 -26.23 16.83 -6.75
C ALA A 593 -25.15 15.80 -7.08
N ASP A 594 -24.54 15.23 -6.06
CA ASP A 594 -23.40 14.34 -6.15
C ASP A 594 -23.72 12.94 -5.62
N GLU A 595 -23.13 11.92 -6.23
CA GLU A 595 -23.18 10.56 -5.70
C GLU A 595 -22.44 10.46 -4.36
N LEU A 596 -22.84 9.49 -3.52
CA LEU A 596 -22.15 9.24 -2.25
C LEU A 596 -20.74 8.71 -2.49
N ARG A 597 -19.73 9.49 -2.10
CA ARG A 597 -18.32 9.17 -2.18
C ARG A 597 -17.81 8.62 -0.84
N GLY A 598 -17.19 7.47 -0.88
CA GLY A 598 -16.46 6.91 0.27
C GLY A 598 -15.02 6.61 -0.11
N GLN A 599 -14.12 6.71 0.85
CA GLN A 599 -12.73 6.28 0.67
C GLN A 599 -12.66 4.75 0.52
N TRP A 600 -11.57 4.25 0.01
CA TRP A 600 -11.33 2.82 -0.08
C TRP A 600 -11.44 2.11 1.28
N LEU A 601 -10.93 2.73 2.35
CA LEU A 601 -11.17 2.37 3.74
C LEU A 601 -12.16 3.38 4.36
N ALA A 602 -13.45 3.21 4.09
CA ALA A 602 -14.46 4.10 4.66
C ALA A 602 -14.58 3.87 6.18
N PRO A 603 -14.47 4.92 7.01
CA PRO A 603 -14.46 4.75 8.46
C PRO A 603 -15.85 4.49 9.02
N MET A 604 -15.91 3.60 9.99
CA MET A 604 -17.10 3.27 10.75
C MET A 604 -16.73 3.05 12.20
N ILE A 605 -17.57 3.55 13.12
CA ILE A 605 -17.45 3.26 14.55
C ILE A 605 -18.81 2.92 15.16
N LEU A 606 -18.82 2.09 16.20
CA LEU A 606 -19.90 1.97 17.15
C LEU A 606 -19.76 3.06 18.23
N SER A 607 -20.87 3.64 18.66
CA SER A 607 -20.87 4.59 19.76
C SER A 607 -20.43 3.89 21.06
N PRO A 608 -19.51 4.47 21.85
CA PRO A 608 -19.14 3.91 23.16
C PRO A 608 -20.26 4.03 24.19
N HIS A 609 -21.33 4.76 23.87
CA HIS A 609 -22.47 4.99 24.77
C HIS A 609 -23.69 4.11 24.48
N ASP A 610 -23.81 3.60 23.25
CA ASP A 610 -24.97 2.80 22.83
C ASP A 610 -24.57 1.89 21.63
N PRO A 611 -24.55 0.56 21.80
CA PRO A 611 -24.14 -0.37 20.74
C PRO A 611 -25.11 -0.43 19.54
N ASN A 612 -26.29 0.17 19.63
CA ASN A 612 -27.21 0.31 18.49
C ASN A 612 -26.86 1.50 17.61
N THR A 613 -26.01 2.41 18.09
CA THR A 613 -25.64 3.62 17.40
C THR A 613 -24.34 3.44 16.62
N LEU A 614 -24.40 3.66 15.30
CA LEU A 614 -23.26 3.67 14.38
C LEU A 614 -23.02 5.06 13.83
N TYR A 615 -21.76 5.39 13.61
CA TYR A 615 -21.34 6.49 12.76
C TYR A 615 -20.61 5.94 11.53
N PHE A 616 -20.88 6.52 10.36
CA PHE A 616 -20.30 6.10 9.10
C PHE A 616 -19.91 7.31 8.25
N GLY A 617 -18.67 7.29 7.74
CA GLY A 617 -18.09 8.39 6.98
C GLY A 617 -18.06 8.13 5.46
N LEU A 618 -18.64 9.07 4.72
CA LEU A 618 -18.54 9.25 3.28
C LEU A 618 -18.00 10.67 3.03
N GLN A 619 -18.51 11.45 2.04
CA GLN A 619 -18.30 12.91 2.04
C GLN A 619 -19.11 13.62 3.14
N TYR A 620 -20.09 12.95 3.69
CA TYR A 620 -20.92 13.34 4.84
C TYR A 620 -20.65 12.41 6.01
N LEU A 621 -20.95 12.86 7.23
CA LEU A 621 -21.06 11.96 8.37
C LEU A 621 -22.51 11.51 8.51
N TYR A 622 -22.73 10.22 8.61
CA TYR A 622 -24.01 9.58 8.89
C TYR A 622 -24.03 8.98 10.28
N ARG A 623 -25.23 9.00 10.90
CA ARG A 623 -25.52 8.28 12.14
C ARG A 623 -26.73 7.39 11.97
N SER A 624 -26.66 6.16 12.48
CA SER A 624 -27.79 5.27 12.68
C SER A 624 -27.96 5.02 14.18
N LYS A 625 -29.20 4.95 14.68
CA LYS A 625 -29.55 4.60 16.08
C LYS A 625 -30.24 3.24 16.18
N ASP A 626 -30.34 2.51 15.08
CA ASP A 626 -31.08 1.26 14.93
C ASP A 626 -30.28 0.17 14.19
N ARG A 627 -28.95 0.13 14.43
CA ARG A 627 -28.05 -0.87 13.84
C ARG A 627 -27.98 -0.81 12.31
N GLY A 628 -28.08 0.39 11.73
CA GLY A 628 -27.96 0.63 10.30
C GLY A 628 -29.25 0.42 9.50
N GLN A 629 -30.41 0.28 10.14
CA GLN A 629 -31.69 0.17 9.42
C GLN A 629 -32.10 1.52 8.81
N THR A 630 -31.90 2.60 9.56
CA THR A 630 -32.11 3.97 9.11
C THR A 630 -30.90 4.83 9.39
N TRP A 631 -30.71 5.88 8.58
CA TRP A 631 -29.59 6.80 8.67
C TRP A 631 -30.03 8.24 8.71
N GLU A 632 -29.40 9.03 9.55
CA GLU A 632 -29.49 10.47 9.66
C GLU A 632 -28.18 11.08 9.16
N ARG A 633 -28.23 12.00 8.19
CA ARG A 633 -27.06 12.77 7.78
C ARG A 633 -26.83 13.90 8.78
N LEU A 634 -25.66 13.92 9.41
CA LEU A 634 -25.31 14.89 10.45
C LEU A 634 -24.61 16.14 9.93
N THR A 635 -24.00 16.07 8.74
CA THR A 635 -23.15 17.15 8.22
C THR A 635 -23.49 17.49 6.76
N PRO A 636 -23.21 18.73 6.29
CA PRO A 636 -22.97 18.99 4.88
C PRO A 636 -21.69 18.23 4.42
N ASP A 637 -21.27 18.43 3.16
CA ASP A 637 -19.97 17.96 2.69
C ASP A 637 -18.85 18.67 3.48
N ILE A 638 -18.23 17.93 4.40
CA ILE A 638 -17.22 18.48 5.32
C ILE A 638 -15.82 18.55 4.72
N SER A 639 -15.64 18.00 3.54
CA SER A 639 -14.36 18.03 2.82
C SER A 639 -14.08 19.33 2.08
N GLY A 640 -15.05 20.25 2.08
CA GLY A 640 -14.98 21.54 1.37
C GLY A 640 -15.42 21.47 -0.08
N GLY A 641 -15.63 20.29 -0.67
CA GLY A 641 -16.25 20.10 -1.99
C GLY A 641 -15.53 20.80 -3.16
N ASP A 642 -14.20 20.87 -3.14
CA ASP A 642 -13.41 21.45 -4.23
C ASP A 642 -13.56 20.60 -5.50
N LYS A 643 -14.35 21.07 -6.45
CA LYS A 643 -14.64 20.35 -7.69
C LYS A 643 -13.41 20.12 -8.58
N ALA A 644 -12.36 20.92 -8.44
CA ALA A 644 -11.10 20.74 -9.17
C ALA A 644 -10.32 19.50 -8.69
N GLN A 645 -10.65 19.00 -7.50
CA GLN A 645 -10.05 17.81 -6.91
C GLN A 645 -11.05 16.64 -6.81
N LEU A 646 -12.10 16.66 -7.62
CA LEU A 646 -12.98 15.52 -7.83
C LEU A 646 -12.65 14.90 -9.18
N GLY A 647 -12.39 13.60 -9.18
CA GLY A 647 -12.03 12.85 -10.38
C GLY A 647 -12.60 11.43 -10.33
N GLU A 648 -11.96 10.55 -11.06
CA GLU A 648 -12.39 9.16 -11.18
C GLU A 648 -12.05 8.30 -9.95
N VAL A 649 -11.22 8.81 -9.04
CA VAL A 649 -10.89 8.14 -7.79
C VAL A 649 -11.51 8.90 -6.63
N PRO A 650 -12.25 8.22 -5.73
CA PRO A 650 -12.83 8.86 -4.56
C PRO A 650 -11.79 9.57 -3.70
N TYR A 651 -11.99 10.85 -3.52
CA TYR A 651 -11.19 11.76 -2.70
C TYR A 651 -12.11 12.81 -2.07
N GLN A 652 -11.65 13.58 -1.13
CA GLN A 652 -12.46 14.50 -0.33
C GLN A 652 -13.55 13.73 0.42
N THR A 653 -13.13 12.83 1.29
CA THR A 653 -13.99 11.94 2.04
C THR A 653 -13.58 11.91 3.51
N VAL A 654 -14.50 11.54 4.37
CA VAL A 654 -14.21 11.22 5.77
C VAL A 654 -13.36 9.96 5.83
N ILE A 655 -12.31 9.98 6.65
CA ILE A 655 -11.42 8.83 6.88
C ILE A 655 -11.17 8.53 8.35
N SER A 656 -11.56 9.41 9.26
CA SER A 656 -11.41 9.19 10.68
C SER A 656 -12.59 9.78 11.46
N ILE A 657 -13.17 9.00 12.38
CA ILE A 657 -14.27 9.38 13.24
C ILE A 657 -13.91 9.00 14.68
N SER A 658 -14.22 9.88 15.64
CA SER A 658 -14.07 9.56 17.06
C SER A 658 -15.16 10.21 17.88
N GLU A 659 -16.00 9.41 18.52
CA GLU A 659 -16.90 9.89 19.60
C GLU A 659 -16.19 9.76 20.94
N SER A 660 -16.28 10.80 21.77
CA SER A 660 -15.70 10.81 23.11
C SER A 660 -16.39 9.80 24.03
N PRO A 661 -15.66 8.87 24.67
CA PRO A 661 -16.26 7.99 25.69
C PRO A 661 -16.72 8.72 26.95
N MET A 662 -16.23 9.95 27.18
CA MET A 662 -16.58 10.76 28.35
C MET A 662 -17.85 11.59 28.18
N LYS A 663 -18.16 11.95 26.92
CA LYS A 663 -19.29 12.82 26.61
C LYS A 663 -20.00 12.34 25.35
N LYS A 664 -21.21 11.83 25.51
CA LYS A 664 -22.05 11.45 24.38
C LYS A 664 -22.27 12.63 23.44
N GLY A 665 -22.07 12.37 22.14
CA GLY A 665 -22.27 13.37 21.10
C GLY A 665 -21.16 14.40 20.96
N LEU A 666 -20.03 14.25 21.69
CA LEU A 666 -18.79 14.94 21.36
C LEU A 666 -18.07 14.11 20.28
N VAL A 667 -18.20 14.53 19.04
CA VAL A 667 -17.73 13.77 17.86
C VAL A 667 -16.73 14.59 17.05
N TYR A 668 -15.57 14.01 16.75
CA TYR A 668 -14.57 14.57 15.84
C TYR A 668 -14.58 13.80 14.53
N VAL A 669 -14.40 14.52 13.41
CA VAL A 669 -14.39 13.96 12.07
C VAL A 669 -13.22 14.54 11.26
N GLY A 670 -12.35 13.69 10.74
CA GLY A 670 -11.21 14.04 9.91
C GLY A 670 -11.33 13.49 8.48
N THR A 671 -10.78 14.23 7.50
CA THR A 671 -10.85 13.89 6.08
C THR A 671 -9.48 13.60 5.46
N ASP A 672 -9.49 12.96 4.29
CA ASP A 672 -8.31 12.68 3.46
C ASP A 672 -7.64 13.91 2.86
N ASN A 673 -8.35 15.02 2.74
CA ASN A 673 -7.82 16.31 2.30
C ASN A 673 -7.55 17.30 3.45
N GLY A 674 -7.54 16.78 4.70
CA GLY A 674 -7.08 17.53 5.88
C GLY A 674 -8.08 18.50 6.48
N HIS A 675 -9.39 18.28 6.32
CA HIS A 675 -10.42 18.98 7.08
C HIS A 675 -10.68 18.27 8.41
N LEU A 676 -10.88 19.06 9.47
CA LEU A 676 -11.25 18.57 10.79
C LEU A 676 -12.44 19.35 11.32
N GLN A 677 -13.45 18.62 11.78
CA GLN A 677 -14.63 19.21 12.42
C GLN A 677 -14.95 18.55 13.74
N VAL A 678 -15.62 19.28 14.62
CA VAL A 678 -16.10 18.80 15.90
C VAL A 678 -17.53 19.24 16.16
N SER A 679 -18.36 18.32 16.68
CA SER A 679 -19.63 18.60 17.32
C SER A 679 -19.53 18.30 18.80
N ILE A 680 -20.15 19.11 19.67
CA ILE A 680 -20.19 18.91 21.13
C ILE A 680 -21.62 18.67 21.66
N ASP A 681 -22.60 18.56 20.77
CA ASP A 681 -24.05 18.58 21.04
C ASP A 681 -24.83 17.52 20.21
N GLU A 682 -24.23 16.34 20.03
CA GLU A 682 -24.82 15.20 19.30
C GLU A 682 -25.02 15.45 17.81
N GLY A 683 -24.19 16.30 17.17
CA GLY A 683 -24.24 16.56 15.74
C GLY A 683 -25.22 17.65 15.32
N LYS A 684 -25.77 18.44 16.25
CA LYS A 684 -26.66 19.56 15.92
C LYS A 684 -25.92 20.74 15.32
N GLU A 685 -24.77 21.07 15.92
CA GLU A 685 -23.87 22.10 15.43
C GLU A 685 -22.45 21.55 15.24
N TRP A 686 -21.77 22.04 14.19
CA TRP A 686 -20.41 21.64 13.86
C TRP A 686 -19.49 22.84 13.82
N THR A 687 -18.35 22.74 14.47
CA THR A 687 -17.27 23.71 14.44
C THR A 687 -16.19 23.22 13.51
N ASP A 688 -15.86 24.01 12.50
CA ASP A 688 -14.73 23.79 11.62
C ASP A 688 -13.43 24.16 12.31
N LEU A 689 -12.56 23.18 12.49
CA LEU A 689 -11.22 23.31 13.09
C LEU A 689 -10.10 23.33 12.05
N THR A 690 -10.40 23.24 10.78
CA THR A 690 -9.41 23.09 9.69
C THR A 690 -8.35 24.18 9.71
N MET A 691 -8.77 25.43 9.91
CA MET A 691 -7.85 26.60 9.98
C MET A 691 -7.07 26.68 11.30
N LYS A 692 -7.31 25.78 12.23
CA LYS A 692 -6.59 25.67 13.51
C LYS A 692 -5.52 24.59 13.48
N LEU A 693 -5.48 23.80 12.41
CA LEU A 693 -4.46 22.76 12.24
C LEU A 693 -3.09 23.36 11.96
N PRO A 694 -2.01 22.79 12.49
CA PRO A 694 -0.65 23.21 12.17
C PRO A 694 -0.31 23.01 10.70
N GLU A 695 -0.85 21.96 10.09
CA GLU A 695 -0.68 21.61 8.68
C GLU A 695 -1.92 20.88 8.16
N ARG A 696 -2.21 21.04 6.87
CA ARG A 696 -3.31 20.31 6.21
C ARG A 696 -2.76 19.09 5.50
N LYS A 697 -2.90 17.93 6.14
CA LYS A 697 -2.50 16.63 5.62
C LYS A 697 -3.63 15.61 5.84
N TRP A 698 -3.55 14.49 5.19
CA TRP A 698 -4.44 13.35 5.43
C TRP A 698 -4.53 13.03 6.93
N ILE A 699 -5.74 13.09 7.52
CA ILE A 699 -5.96 12.86 8.96
C ILE A 699 -6.14 11.35 9.19
N ALA A 700 -5.04 10.62 9.33
CA ALA A 700 -5.07 9.17 9.48
C ALA A 700 -5.87 8.73 10.72
N LYS A 701 -5.72 9.46 11.84
CA LYS A 701 -6.47 9.20 13.07
C LYS A 701 -6.76 10.47 13.84
N VAL A 702 -8.01 10.65 14.22
CA VAL A 702 -8.42 11.55 15.30
C VAL A 702 -8.93 10.68 16.46
N LEU A 703 -8.56 11.01 17.69
CA LEU A 703 -8.91 10.24 18.89
C LEU A 703 -9.31 11.17 20.03
N ALA A 704 -10.57 11.18 20.40
CA ALA A 704 -11.05 11.82 21.63
C ALA A 704 -10.57 11.03 22.84
N SER A 705 -10.00 11.74 23.82
CA SER A 705 -9.51 11.10 25.05
C SER A 705 -10.64 10.47 25.84
N LYS A 706 -10.36 9.30 26.40
CA LYS A 706 -11.27 8.63 27.35
C LYS A 706 -11.03 9.00 28.82
N TYR A 707 -10.04 9.85 29.07
CA TYR A 707 -9.66 10.27 30.42
C TYR A 707 -9.93 11.73 30.70
N GLN A 708 -9.98 12.58 29.66
CA GLN A 708 -10.15 14.01 29.83
C GLN A 708 -11.03 14.59 28.74
N GLU A 709 -12.21 15.08 29.07
CA GLU A 709 -13.10 15.78 28.15
C GLU A 709 -12.38 16.98 27.53
N GLY A 710 -12.56 17.21 26.24
CA GLY A 710 -11.90 18.27 25.48
C GLY A 710 -10.46 17.95 25.06
N THR A 711 -9.86 16.87 25.54
CA THR A 711 -8.58 16.39 25.02
C THR A 711 -8.81 15.52 23.78
N VAL A 712 -8.05 15.82 22.72
CA VAL A 712 -8.07 15.07 21.46
C VAL A 712 -6.66 14.94 20.90
N TYR A 713 -6.38 13.78 20.33
CA TYR A 713 -5.12 13.48 19.64
C TYR A 713 -5.37 13.40 18.15
N MET A 714 -4.33 13.70 17.35
CA MET A 714 -4.39 13.61 15.90
C MET A 714 -3.06 13.08 15.35
N ALA A 715 -3.16 12.03 14.51
CA ALA A 715 -2.09 11.56 13.66
C ALA A 715 -2.42 11.93 12.21
N GLN A 716 -1.45 12.54 11.52
CA GLN A 716 -1.58 12.85 10.10
C GLN A 716 -0.45 12.21 9.31
N GLN A 717 -0.66 11.99 8.05
CA GLN A 717 0.36 11.49 7.13
C GLN A 717 0.44 12.33 5.86
N GLY A 718 1.66 12.55 5.40
CA GLY A 718 1.96 13.23 4.14
C GLY A 718 2.40 12.28 3.03
N ARG A 719 2.17 10.97 3.15
CA ARG A 719 2.58 9.95 2.17
C ARG A 719 2.15 10.30 0.75
N TYR A 720 0.90 10.73 0.59
CA TYR A 720 0.35 11.14 -0.70
C TYR A 720 0.81 12.52 -1.20
N ASP A 721 1.78 13.12 -0.52
CA ASP A 721 2.48 14.34 -0.89
C ASP A 721 4.01 14.13 -0.91
N ASP A 722 4.49 12.86 -0.81
CA ASP A 722 5.89 12.47 -0.58
C ASP A 722 6.54 13.27 0.55
N ASP A 723 5.74 13.58 1.58
CA ASP A 723 6.12 14.31 2.76
C ASP A 723 6.10 13.37 3.98
N PHE A 724 7.27 13.07 4.51
CA PHE A 724 7.47 12.08 5.56
C PHE A 724 7.84 12.70 6.92
N ALA A 725 7.51 13.96 7.14
CA ALA A 725 7.63 14.58 8.46
C ALA A 725 6.66 13.96 9.47
N VAL A 726 6.99 14.04 10.76
CA VAL A 726 6.18 13.46 11.83
C VAL A 726 5.06 14.41 12.23
N TYR A 727 3.85 14.06 11.89
CA TYR A 727 2.64 14.84 12.17
C TYR A 727 1.82 14.15 13.27
N LEU A 728 2.16 14.44 14.55
CA LEU A 728 1.49 13.88 15.72
C LEU A 728 1.21 14.98 16.74
N TYR A 729 -0.06 15.18 17.09
CA TYR A 729 -0.52 16.32 17.86
C TYR A 729 -1.49 15.95 18.97
N LYS A 730 -1.51 16.81 20.00
CA LYS A 730 -2.48 16.82 21.12
C LYS A 730 -3.09 18.20 21.25
N SER A 731 -4.41 18.25 21.47
CA SER A 731 -5.17 19.41 21.94
C SER A 731 -5.80 19.10 23.30
N THR A 732 -6.02 20.10 24.13
CA THR A 732 -6.72 20.01 25.41
C THR A 732 -7.91 20.97 25.54
N ASP A 733 -8.30 21.58 24.42
CA ASP A 733 -9.34 22.60 24.33
C ASP A 733 -10.32 22.36 23.17
N TYR A 734 -10.69 21.08 22.95
CA TYR A 734 -11.59 20.61 21.90
C TYR A 734 -11.04 20.84 20.47
N GLY A 735 -9.73 20.89 20.28
CA GLY A 735 -9.09 21.07 18.97
C GLY A 735 -8.87 22.52 18.57
N LYS A 736 -9.10 23.49 19.48
CA LYS A 736 -8.90 24.93 19.18
C LYS A 736 -7.41 25.28 19.05
N THR A 737 -6.56 24.63 19.87
CA THR A 737 -5.11 24.76 19.79
C THR A 737 -4.44 23.39 19.82
N TRP A 738 -3.28 23.28 19.15
CA TRP A 738 -2.57 22.01 19.01
C TRP A 738 -1.13 22.14 19.46
N LYS A 739 -0.64 21.10 20.12
CA LYS A 739 0.76 20.95 20.50
C LYS A 739 1.32 19.69 19.86
N SER A 740 2.51 19.80 19.23
CA SER A 740 3.22 18.61 18.73
C SER A 740 3.63 17.71 19.90
N ILE A 741 3.41 16.43 19.74
CA ILE A 741 3.87 15.36 20.61
C ILE A 741 4.74 14.36 19.84
N ALA A 742 5.33 14.79 18.71
CA ALA A 742 6.25 14.00 17.89
C ALA A 742 7.52 13.57 18.65
N GLY A 743 7.98 14.40 19.59
CA GLY A 743 9.14 14.08 20.45
C GLY A 743 10.37 13.67 19.63
N ASN A 744 10.86 12.46 19.92
CA ASN A 744 12.04 11.84 19.28
C ASN A 744 11.68 10.78 18.23
N LEU A 745 10.44 10.75 17.74
CA LEU A 745 10.02 9.78 16.70
C LEU A 745 10.83 9.98 15.40
N PRO A 746 11.22 8.89 14.74
CA PRO A 746 11.84 8.98 13.42
C PRO A 746 10.87 9.49 12.37
N ALA A 747 11.39 10.15 11.32
CA ALA A 747 10.58 10.57 10.17
C ALA A 747 9.80 9.40 9.56
N GLY A 748 8.55 9.64 9.19
CA GLY A 748 7.66 8.65 8.63
C GLY A 748 6.20 9.02 8.80
N PRO A 749 5.30 8.46 7.99
CA PRO A 749 3.87 8.70 8.11
C PRO A 749 3.35 8.16 9.43
N MET A 750 2.55 8.96 10.15
CA MET A 750 1.91 8.51 11.38
C MET A 750 0.54 7.92 11.05
N ASN A 751 0.39 6.61 11.25
CA ASN A 751 -0.84 5.90 10.86
C ASN A 751 -1.88 5.87 11.98
N MET A 752 -1.44 5.79 13.25
CA MET A 752 -2.31 5.58 14.40
C MET A 752 -1.79 6.33 15.64
N ILE A 753 -2.70 6.70 16.53
CA ILE A 753 -2.45 7.14 17.91
C ILE A 753 -3.53 6.56 18.81
N GLN A 754 -3.17 6.01 19.97
CA GLN A 754 -4.09 5.39 20.92
C GLN A 754 -3.65 5.68 22.36
N GLU A 755 -4.63 5.99 23.24
CA GLU A 755 -4.42 5.95 24.68
C GLU A 755 -4.46 4.52 25.20
N ASP A 756 -3.63 4.22 26.20
CA ASP A 756 -3.74 2.95 26.92
C ASP A 756 -5.14 2.82 27.56
N PRO A 757 -5.78 1.62 27.53
CA PRO A 757 -7.09 1.43 28.12
C PRO A 757 -7.16 1.60 29.63
N VAL A 758 -6.06 1.55 30.36
CA VAL A 758 -6.00 1.54 31.83
C VAL A 758 -5.21 2.73 32.39
N ASN A 759 -4.15 3.16 31.70
CA ASN A 759 -3.20 4.16 32.17
C ASN A 759 -3.25 5.45 31.34
N PRO A 760 -3.74 6.60 31.88
CA PRO A 760 -3.90 7.85 31.14
C PRO A 760 -2.59 8.51 30.68
N ASN A 761 -1.44 8.08 31.20
CA ASN A 761 -0.14 8.65 30.85
C ASN A 761 0.54 7.91 29.70
N VAL A 762 -0.03 6.77 29.29
CA VAL A 762 0.55 5.92 28.26
C VAL A 762 -0.15 6.13 26.93
N LEU A 763 0.66 6.40 25.91
CA LEU A 763 0.22 6.54 24.52
C LEU A 763 1.01 5.56 23.65
N TYR A 764 0.36 5.06 22.60
CA TYR A 764 0.97 4.24 21.56
C TYR A 764 0.78 4.90 20.21
N THR A 765 1.77 4.74 19.33
CA THR A 765 1.70 5.17 17.93
C THR A 765 2.50 4.23 17.03
N CYS A 766 2.32 4.30 15.72
CA CYS A 766 3.05 3.47 14.76
C CYS A 766 3.36 4.23 13.47
N ASN A 767 4.38 3.72 12.75
CA ASN A 767 4.78 4.21 11.44
C ASN A 767 5.33 3.08 10.57
N ASP A 768 6.11 3.41 9.54
CA ASP A 768 6.69 2.47 8.58
C ASP A 768 7.77 1.54 9.15
N PHE A 769 8.19 1.70 10.40
CA PHE A 769 9.27 0.92 11.01
C PHE A 769 8.83 0.09 12.22
N GLY A 770 7.67 0.40 12.82
CA GLY A 770 7.22 -0.33 13.99
C GLY A 770 6.25 0.44 14.89
N VAL A 771 6.11 -0.04 16.13
CA VAL A 771 5.24 0.52 17.16
C VAL A 771 6.06 1.20 18.24
N TYR A 772 5.57 2.34 18.72
CA TYR A 772 6.22 3.16 19.74
C TYR A 772 5.28 3.37 20.93
N VAL A 773 5.85 3.45 22.13
CA VAL A 773 5.14 3.74 23.36
C VAL A 773 5.72 4.97 24.04
N SER A 774 4.87 5.82 24.58
CA SER A 774 5.25 6.93 25.47
C SER A 774 4.58 6.72 26.83
N THR A 775 5.33 6.83 27.92
CA THR A 775 4.83 6.76 29.31
C THR A 775 4.75 8.13 29.97
N ASN A 776 4.93 9.20 29.20
CA ASN A 776 4.94 10.56 29.70
C ASN A 776 4.11 11.54 28.83
N GLY A 777 3.01 11.01 28.25
CA GLY A 777 2.05 11.81 27.49
C GLY A 777 2.59 12.36 26.17
N GLY A 778 3.48 11.61 25.49
CA GLY A 778 4.03 11.96 24.17
C GLY A 778 5.27 12.86 24.17
N GLN A 779 5.88 13.11 25.34
CA GLN A 779 7.11 13.90 25.41
C GLN A 779 8.34 13.13 24.91
N LYS A 780 8.37 11.83 25.20
CA LYS A 780 9.41 10.91 24.74
C LYS A 780 8.76 9.59 24.31
N TRP A 781 9.29 9.03 23.23
CA TRP A 781 8.84 7.75 22.68
C TRP A 781 9.96 6.71 22.73
N GLU A 782 9.58 5.47 22.98
CA GLU A 782 10.45 4.29 22.98
C GLU A 782 9.91 3.26 21.99
N VAL A 783 10.79 2.51 21.33
CA VAL A 783 10.38 1.38 20.47
C VAL A 783 9.82 0.26 21.34
N LEU A 784 8.69 -0.30 20.95
CA LEU A 784 8.01 -1.38 21.64
C LEU A 784 8.50 -2.73 21.13
N GLY A 785 9.27 -3.45 21.97
CA GLY A 785 9.90 -4.73 21.60
C GLY A 785 11.14 -4.58 20.72
N GLY A 786 11.86 -5.70 20.51
CA GLY A 786 13.13 -5.71 19.76
C GLY A 786 13.14 -6.58 18.51
N ASN A 787 12.08 -7.36 18.24
CA ASN A 787 12.04 -8.38 17.20
C ASN A 787 10.94 -8.19 16.15
N LEU A 788 10.20 -7.07 16.17
CA LEU A 788 9.30 -6.74 15.07
C LEU A 788 10.16 -6.41 13.84
N PRO A 789 9.95 -7.05 12.68
CA PRO A 789 10.67 -6.70 11.47
C PRO A 789 10.38 -5.25 11.06
N SER A 790 11.30 -4.63 10.33
CA SER A 790 11.05 -3.32 9.72
C SER A 790 9.92 -3.43 8.71
N VAL A 791 8.74 -3.01 9.11
CA VAL A 791 7.52 -3.11 8.31
C VAL A 791 6.55 -2.00 8.68
N ASN A 792 5.78 -1.56 7.71
CA ASN A 792 4.72 -0.61 7.96
C ASN A 792 3.63 -1.21 8.86
N VAL A 793 3.41 -0.58 10.01
CA VAL A 793 2.29 -0.90 10.90
C VAL A 793 1.15 0.05 10.56
N MET A 794 0.06 -0.51 10.02
CA MET A 794 -1.09 0.29 9.56
C MET A 794 -2.02 0.66 10.68
N ASP A 795 -2.30 -0.31 11.54
CA ASP A 795 -3.24 -0.16 12.63
C ASP A 795 -2.87 -1.09 13.78
N PHE A 796 -3.38 -0.83 14.96
CA PHE A 796 -3.32 -1.74 16.09
C PHE A 796 -4.48 -1.52 17.04
N VAL A 797 -4.82 -2.58 17.76
CA VAL A 797 -5.82 -2.54 18.85
C VAL A 797 -5.19 -3.00 20.16
N ILE A 798 -5.72 -2.49 21.27
CA ILE A 798 -5.32 -2.90 22.62
C ILE A 798 -6.53 -3.53 23.29
N HIS A 799 -6.45 -4.84 23.56
CA HIS A 799 -7.53 -5.56 24.22
C HIS A 799 -7.53 -5.23 25.73
N PRO A 800 -8.60 -4.60 26.26
CA PRO A 800 -8.57 -4.01 27.61
C PRO A 800 -8.57 -5.04 28.73
N ARG A 801 -9.11 -6.25 28.51
CA ARG A 801 -9.18 -7.33 29.50
C ARG A 801 -7.90 -8.18 29.50
N ASP A 802 -7.38 -8.50 28.30
CA ASP A 802 -6.28 -9.46 28.15
C ASP A 802 -4.90 -8.78 28.06
N HIS A 803 -4.88 -7.43 28.16
CA HIS A 803 -3.68 -6.61 28.27
C HIS A 803 -2.66 -6.83 27.14
N VAL A 804 -3.15 -7.01 25.93
CA VAL A 804 -2.30 -7.21 24.74
C VAL A 804 -2.60 -6.17 23.67
N LEU A 805 -1.54 -5.79 22.96
CA LEU A 805 -1.60 -5.00 21.74
C LEU A 805 -1.48 -5.95 20.55
N VAL A 806 -2.41 -5.84 19.61
CA VAL A 806 -2.40 -6.61 18.35
C VAL A 806 -2.20 -5.66 17.19
N ALA A 807 -1.07 -5.81 16.48
CA ALA A 807 -0.66 -4.93 15.39
C ALA A 807 -0.92 -5.55 14.02
N ALA A 808 -1.58 -4.79 13.15
CA ALA A 808 -1.77 -5.09 11.74
C ALA A 808 -0.60 -4.53 10.92
N THR A 809 0.14 -5.38 10.25
CA THR A 809 1.26 -4.94 9.41
C THR A 809 0.94 -5.09 7.93
N HIS A 810 1.49 -4.19 7.13
CA HIS A 810 1.34 -4.25 5.69
C HIS A 810 2.53 -5.02 5.08
N GLY A 811 2.38 -6.34 4.99
CA GLY A 811 3.38 -7.23 4.39
C GLY A 811 3.97 -8.30 5.30
N ARG A 812 3.70 -8.29 6.62
CA ARG A 812 4.22 -9.26 7.58
C ARG A 812 3.13 -9.79 8.54
N GLY A 813 1.85 -9.72 8.12
CA GLY A 813 0.72 -10.26 8.89
C GLY A 813 0.45 -9.53 10.20
N VAL A 814 0.03 -10.27 11.21
CA VAL A 814 -0.44 -9.76 12.51
C VAL A 814 0.49 -10.22 13.63
N TRP A 815 0.79 -9.29 14.54
CA TRP A 815 1.71 -9.50 15.65
C TRP A 815 1.07 -9.10 16.97
N VAL A 816 1.39 -9.81 18.05
CA VAL A 816 0.84 -9.62 19.40
C VAL A 816 1.95 -9.28 20.38
N PHE A 817 1.69 -8.29 21.25
CA PHE A 817 2.61 -7.84 22.30
C PHE A 817 1.92 -7.71 23.64
N ASP A 818 2.56 -8.14 24.74
CA ASP A 818 2.06 -7.98 26.09
C ASP A 818 2.31 -6.55 26.60
N VAL A 819 1.23 -5.82 26.88
CA VAL A 819 1.28 -4.44 27.39
C VAL A 819 0.92 -4.33 28.87
N SER A 820 0.74 -5.46 29.60
CA SER A 820 0.29 -5.48 30.99
C SER A 820 1.16 -4.63 31.92
N LYS A 821 2.46 -4.55 31.70
CA LYS A 821 3.36 -3.72 32.51
C LYS A 821 3.14 -2.22 32.38
N PHE A 822 2.53 -1.74 31.31
CA PHE A 822 2.19 -0.31 31.14
C PHE A 822 0.88 0.04 31.85
N GLN A 823 0.10 -0.97 32.24
CA GLN A 823 -1.24 -0.86 32.81
C GLN A 823 -1.25 -1.02 34.33
N THR A 824 -0.11 -1.20 34.94
CA THR A 824 0.05 -1.11 36.42
C THR A 824 -0.03 0.34 36.83
N LYS A 825 -0.91 0.63 37.85
CA LYS A 825 -1.07 1.98 38.45
C LYS A 825 0.15 2.37 39.26
#